data_1ba251483c599afbf2a9dbc89d239d4f
#
_entry.id   1ba251483c599afbf2a9dbc89d239d4f
#
_cell.length_a   1.000
_cell.length_b   1.000
_cell.length_c   1.000
_cell.angle_alpha   90.00
_cell.angle_beta   90.00
_cell.angle_gamma   90.00
#
_symmetry.space_group_name_H-M   'P 1'
#
loop_
_entity.id
_entity.type
_entity.pdbx_description
1 polymer ?
#
loop_
_entity_poly.entity_id
_entity_poly.type
_entity_poly.pdbx_seq_one_letter_code
_entity_poly.pdbx_strand_id
1 'polypeptide(L)'
;MDTTYGFTKKYLTKDGMPWFPVMGEIHFSRYRADLWEESLRKMKAGGLSIASAYVIWIHHEEEEGKFDFTGNRNLHDFLEAAKKVGISVFLRIGPWVHGEARNGGFPDWLQKKQDEIDLRSNDPAYLAYVRRLWEKVYEQAKGFLYQDGGPIIGVQIENEYGHVGGYRGEKGEQHMRTLAAMAREIGFDLPLYTATGWGGAVTGGLLPVMGGYCEAPWDQRITEIEPNSNYVFSHIRNDSLIASDHHVDETVTFNQDDFPYLTAELGGGVQVTKHRRPIATGTDIGAMSLTKLGSGVGLLGYYMYHGGSNPDGKLTTLHESRESGYTNDLPEINYDFNAPIRQFGTISETYREIRLLAYFLQDFGGDLAVLPADIDPEFVKPGDTHTLRMSIRHDDSHGYIFVNNYQRRLTMDAHKGVVLEGKTAGAPVVFPGTDIESGGYAFYPYNMKLGEHLLVSALATPLCKLTVDGENVYVFYGDKDPQFTWGTTPAKVLMLTRKQALSAARVSLKSSENQATQEYLIFSDNFVWEEDGKLTVVGGEKTEIRAFPKLEENVIPEGFVESGVEVDLTIYTRDLTQSGSNTQGVTVTFSESAQTSESLSGKLVNSCGKPQALNGDEKIYEISVQYANAGKTLTKKDRADGYDCILSFDYACESMELYINDKKVNDYFYTGQKALFSLGYFDFPTKITAVLHPLHEGAHIYLQEWPKMENGSACRIEAIEVDEQIF
;
A
#
# COMPACT_ATOMS: atom_id res chain seq x y z
N MET A 1 15.42 5.03 28.22
CA MET A 1 15.05 3.59 28.27
C MET A 1 15.01 3.14 26.82
N ASP A 2 15.60 2.00 26.52
CA ASP A 2 15.58 1.50 25.15
C ASP A 2 14.17 0.97 24.84
N THR A 3 13.62 1.37 23.69
CA THR A 3 12.30 0.93 23.25
C THR A 3 12.27 -0.58 23.08
N THR A 4 11.22 -1.24 23.56
CA THR A 4 11.05 -2.70 23.46
C THR A 4 9.80 -3.05 22.65
N TYR A 5 9.91 -4.07 21.79
CA TYR A 5 8.80 -4.60 21.01
C TYR A 5 8.51 -6.06 21.37
N GLY A 6 7.23 -6.41 21.42
CA GLY A 6 6.79 -7.75 21.75
C GLY A 6 5.34 -8.00 21.39
N PHE A 7 4.80 -9.13 21.85
CA PHE A 7 3.39 -9.45 21.66
C PHE A 7 2.86 -10.32 22.81
N THR A 8 1.55 -10.28 22.98
CA THR A 8 0.77 -11.20 23.80
C THR A 8 -0.04 -12.12 22.88
N LYS A 9 -0.81 -13.03 23.45
CA LYS A 9 -1.79 -13.82 22.66
C LYS A 9 -2.86 -12.97 21.98
N LYS A 10 -3.03 -11.70 22.36
CA LYS A 10 -4.15 -10.84 21.93
C LYS A 10 -3.71 -9.63 21.13
N TYR A 11 -2.54 -9.04 21.39
CA TYR A 11 -2.09 -7.80 20.79
C TYR A 11 -0.59 -7.64 20.79
N LEU A 12 -0.08 -6.73 19.95
CA LEU A 12 1.31 -6.30 19.95
C LEU A 12 1.58 -5.33 21.12
N THR A 13 2.84 -5.28 21.56
CA THR A 13 3.26 -4.36 22.61
C THR A 13 4.46 -3.51 22.18
N LYS A 14 4.46 -2.26 22.61
CA LYS A 14 5.61 -1.36 22.55
C LYS A 14 5.82 -0.79 23.96
N ASP A 15 7.04 -0.96 24.49
CA ASP A 15 7.38 -0.57 25.87
C ASP A 15 6.44 -1.19 26.92
N GLY A 16 6.01 -2.43 26.68
CA GLY A 16 5.06 -3.16 27.52
C GLY A 16 3.60 -2.70 27.43
N MET A 17 3.30 -1.64 26.68
CA MET A 17 1.94 -1.12 26.50
C MET A 17 1.29 -1.70 25.23
N PRO A 18 -0.05 -1.87 25.20
CA PRO A 18 -0.77 -2.26 23.99
C PRO A 18 -0.46 -1.31 22.82
N TRP A 19 -0.14 -1.87 21.67
CA TRP A 19 0.24 -1.12 20.48
C TRP A 19 -0.49 -1.66 19.26
N PHE A 20 -1.09 -0.76 18.47
CA PHE A 20 -1.78 -1.09 17.24
C PHE A 20 -1.13 -0.33 16.07
N PRO A 21 -0.08 -0.86 15.46
CA PRO A 21 0.55 -0.21 14.31
C PRO A 21 -0.22 -0.41 13.01
N VAL A 22 0.07 0.47 12.05
CA VAL A 22 -0.24 0.28 10.63
C VAL A 22 1.07 0.09 9.89
N MET A 23 1.14 -0.94 9.05
CA MET A 23 2.31 -1.33 8.29
C MET A 23 2.01 -1.29 6.79
N GLY A 24 3.00 -0.96 5.97
CA GLY A 24 2.86 -0.98 4.53
C GLY A 24 4.11 -1.51 3.84
N GLU A 25 3.91 -2.33 2.82
CA GLU A 25 5.00 -2.92 2.03
C GLU A 25 5.51 -1.94 0.98
N ILE A 26 6.83 -1.78 0.92
CA ILE A 26 7.60 -1.11 -0.12
C ILE A 26 8.80 -1.97 -0.51
N HIS A 27 8.93 -2.31 -1.78
CA HIS A 27 10.12 -3.01 -2.27
C HIS A 27 11.19 -2.00 -2.67
N PHE A 28 12.17 -1.73 -1.79
CA PHE A 28 13.20 -0.72 -2.05
C PHE A 28 13.94 -0.94 -3.37
N SER A 29 14.20 -2.20 -3.74
CA SER A 29 14.88 -2.56 -5.00
C SER A 29 14.02 -2.36 -6.26
N ARG A 30 12.71 -2.10 -6.10
CA ARG A 30 11.75 -1.75 -7.16
C ARG A 30 11.51 -0.24 -7.28
N TYR A 31 12.25 0.58 -6.53
CA TYR A 31 12.08 2.03 -6.55
C TYR A 31 13.43 2.75 -6.58
N ARG A 32 13.46 3.98 -7.10
CA ARG A 32 14.69 4.77 -7.19
C ARG A 32 15.22 5.16 -5.81
N ALA A 33 16.51 4.95 -5.61
CA ALA A 33 17.17 5.22 -4.33
C ALA A 33 17.10 6.69 -3.91
N ASP A 34 17.21 7.62 -4.85
CA ASP A 34 17.13 9.06 -4.60
C ASP A 34 15.70 9.54 -4.23
N LEU A 35 14.70 8.68 -4.30
CA LEU A 35 13.31 8.96 -3.94
C LEU A 35 12.82 8.15 -2.71
N TRP A 36 13.66 7.32 -2.08
CA TRP A 36 13.25 6.53 -0.91
C TRP A 36 12.83 7.39 0.26
N GLU A 37 13.57 8.46 0.57
CA GLU A 37 13.23 9.36 1.68
C GLU A 37 11.87 10.01 1.47
N GLU A 38 11.59 10.55 0.28
CA GLU A 38 10.27 11.10 -0.09
C GLU A 38 9.15 10.06 0.11
N SER A 39 9.35 8.83 -0.40
CA SER A 39 8.36 7.76 -0.28
C SER A 39 8.09 7.36 1.17
N LEU A 40 9.14 7.23 1.98
CA LEU A 40 9.00 6.91 3.41
C LEU A 40 8.31 8.04 4.18
N ARG A 41 8.58 9.32 3.83
CA ARG A 41 7.84 10.47 4.37
C ARG A 41 6.36 10.42 3.99
N LYS A 42 6.05 10.05 2.74
CA LYS A 42 4.66 9.83 2.29
C LYS A 42 3.96 8.71 3.06
N MET A 43 4.65 7.59 3.30
CA MET A 43 4.12 6.50 4.11
C MET A 43 3.82 6.97 5.53
N LYS A 44 4.75 7.67 6.17
CA LYS A 44 4.58 8.23 7.52
C LYS A 44 3.43 9.25 7.59
N ALA A 45 3.32 10.15 6.61
CA ALA A 45 2.23 11.11 6.49
C ALA A 45 0.86 10.41 6.25
N GLY A 46 0.86 9.21 5.67
CA GLY A 46 -0.29 8.31 5.59
C GLY A 46 -0.67 7.64 6.90
N GLY A 47 0.05 7.94 8.00
CA GLY A 47 -0.20 7.37 9.32
C GLY A 47 0.49 6.04 9.60
N LEU A 48 1.36 5.56 8.72
CA LEU A 48 2.07 4.30 8.92
C LEU A 48 3.15 4.43 9.99
N SER A 49 3.25 3.41 10.82
CA SER A 49 4.29 3.25 11.83
C SER A 49 5.46 2.41 11.33
N ILE A 50 5.20 1.53 10.37
CA ILE A 50 6.15 0.51 9.91
C ILE A 50 6.15 0.46 8.39
N ALA A 51 7.35 0.53 7.79
CA ALA A 51 7.61 0.12 6.41
C ALA A 51 8.08 -1.33 6.40
N SER A 52 7.40 -2.20 5.67
CA SER A 52 7.83 -3.57 5.42
C SER A 52 8.57 -3.64 4.09
N ALA A 53 9.69 -4.35 4.02
CA ALA A 53 10.51 -4.38 2.80
C ALA A 53 11.20 -5.72 2.59
N TYR A 54 11.05 -6.29 1.37
CA TYR A 54 11.72 -7.51 0.95
C TYR A 54 13.15 -7.27 0.48
N VAL A 55 14.02 -8.20 0.86
CA VAL A 55 15.27 -8.48 0.17
C VAL A 55 15.03 -9.61 -0.82
N ILE A 56 14.83 -9.28 -2.09
CA ILE A 56 14.53 -10.25 -3.14
C ILE A 56 15.86 -10.83 -3.67
N TRP A 57 16.14 -12.09 -3.39
CA TRP A 57 17.46 -12.69 -3.64
C TRP A 57 17.99 -12.45 -5.05
N ILE A 58 17.18 -12.74 -6.10
CA ILE A 58 17.61 -12.57 -7.51
C ILE A 58 17.98 -11.12 -7.84
N HIS A 59 17.42 -10.11 -7.13
CA HIS A 59 17.81 -8.71 -7.34
C HIS A 59 19.22 -8.42 -6.86
N HIS A 60 19.73 -9.21 -5.91
CA HIS A 60 21.06 -8.99 -5.29
C HIS A 60 22.12 -9.98 -5.75
N GLU A 61 21.76 -11.18 -6.24
CA GLU A 61 22.69 -12.22 -6.66
C GLU A 61 22.19 -12.92 -7.93
N GLU A 62 22.05 -12.20 -9.05
CA GLU A 62 21.63 -12.76 -10.32
C GLU A 62 22.68 -13.74 -10.88
N GLU A 63 23.96 -13.51 -10.60
CA GLU A 63 25.09 -14.41 -10.88
C GLU A 63 25.64 -15.00 -9.57
N GLU A 64 25.84 -16.33 -9.52
CA GLU A 64 26.30 -17.03 -8.32
C GLU A 64 27.59 -16.41 -7.73
N GLY A 65 27.55 -16.01 -6.46
CA GLY A 65 28.66 -15.42 -5.73
C GLY A 65 28.88 -13.91 -5.98
N LYS A 66 28.13 -13.29 -6.89
CA LYS A 66 28.26 -11.86 -7.20
C LYS A 66 27.09 -11.06 -6.61
N PHE A 67 27.26 -10.62 -5.40
CA PHE A 67 26.26 -9.78 -4.73
C PHE A 67 26.34 -8.32 -5.19
N ASP A 68 25.16 -7.69 -5.33
CA ASP A 68 24.99 -6.28 -5.69
C ASP A 68 24.10 -5.60 -4.65
N PHE A 69 24.68 -4.71 -3.85
CA PHE A 69 24.02 -3.82 -2.91
C PHE A 69 24.31 -2.35 -3.25
N THR A 70 24.22 -1.99 -4.53
CA THR A 70 24.47 -0.64 -5.00
C THR A 70 23.24 -0.01 -5.66
N GLY A 71 23.20 1.33 -5.73
CA GLY A 71 22.08 2.05 -6.34
C GLY A 71 20.74 1.65 -5.71
N ASN A 72 19.74 1.31 -6.52
CA ASN A 72 18.42 0.91 -6.04
C ASN A 72 18.42 -0.44 -5.26
N ARG A 73 19.55 -1.16 -5.22
CA ARG A 73 19.72 -2.40 -4.46
C ARG A 73 20.44 -2.18 -3.11
N ASN A 74 20.77 -0.94 -2.76
CA ASN A 74 21.52 -0.61 -1.55
C ASN A 74 20.61 -0.62 -0.31
N LEU A 75 20.55 -1.77 0.37
CA LEU A 75 19.77 -1.95 1.59
C LEU A 75 20.24 -1.03 2.73
N HIS A 76 21.56 -0.82 2.87
CA HIS A 76 22.11 0.06 3.91
C HIS A 76 21.56 1.50 3.77
N ASP A 77 21.60 2.07 2.56
CA ASP A 77 21.14 3.44 2.33
C ASP A 77 19.60 3.57 2.49
N PHE A 78 18.84 2.50 2.15
CA PHE A 78 17.40 2.43 2.43
C PHE A 78 17.12 2.48 3.94
N LEU A 79 17.89 1.74 4.73
CA LEU A 79 17.76 1.75 6.19
C LEU A 79 18.18 3.09 6.81
N GLU A 80 19.19 3.76 6.27
CA GLU A 80 19.53 5.12 6.65
C GLU A 80 18.39 6.10 6.36
N ALA A 81 17.77 6.01 5.19
CA ALA A 81 16.61 6.82 4.83
C ALA A 81 15.44 6.58 5.81
N ALA A 82 15.16 5.32 6.15
CA ALA A 82 14.12 4.99 7.12
C ALA A 82 14.42 5.54 8.52
N LYS A 83 15.67 5.45 8.97
CA LYS A 83 16.15 6.02 10.24
C LYS A 83 16.01 7.55 10.25
N LYS A 84 16.41 8.22 9.18
CA LYS A 84 16.30 9.68 9.02
C LYS A 84 14.84 10.15 9.07
N VAL A 85 13.94 9.45 8.39
CA VAL A 85 12.49 9.75 8.40
C VAL A 85 11.86 9.41 9.75
N GLY A 86 12.45 8.48 10.51
CA GLY A 86 11.90 8.00 11.78
C GLY A 86 10.67 7.10 11.57
N ILE A 87 10.74 6.20 10.59
CA ILE A 87 9.77 5.11 10.39
C ILE A 87 10.43 3.78 10.71
N SER A 88 9.74 2.91 11.44
CA SER A 88 10.25 1.57 11.77
C SER A 88 10.24 0.67 10.51
N VAL A 89 11.09 -0.37 10.52
CA VAL A 89 11.19 -1.32 9.41
C VAL A 89 10.94 -2.74 9.90
N PHE A 90 10.07 -3.47 9.19
CA PHE A 90 10.06 -4.93 9.16
C PHE A 90 10.84 -5.41 7.94
N LEU A 91 11.98 -6.04 8.18
CA LEU A 91 12.84 -6.52 7.11
C LEU A 91 12.48 -7.96 6.73
N ARG A 92 12.10 -8.20 5.49
CA ARG A 92 11.72 -9.53 4.98
C ARG A 92 12.90 -10.13 4.24
N ILE A 93 13.63 -11.08 4.90
CA ILE A 93 14.94 -11.56 4.42
C ILE A 93 14.86 -12.79 3.50
N GLY A 94 13.68 -13.22 3.13
CA GLY A 94 13.48 -14.42 2.34
C GLY A 94 13.83 -15.70 3.12
N PRO A 95 14.44 -16.73 2.50
CA PRO A 95 15.07 -16.77 1.16
C PRO A 95 14.09 -16.78 -0.02
N TRP A 96 12.91 -17.39 0.14
CA TRP A 96 11.81 -17.33 -0.79
C TRP A 96 10.91 -16.15 -0.42
N VAL A 97 10.48 -15.37 -1.40
CA VAL A 97 9.67 -14.17 -1.17
C VAL A 97 8.32 -14.20 -1.90
N HIS A 98 8.12 -15.07 -2.91
CA HIS A 98 7.08 -14.93 -3.92
C HIS A 98 7.19 -13.54 -4.59
N GLY A 99 6.54 -12.53 -4.05
CA GLY A 99 6.76 -11.11 -4.37
C GLY A 99 6.61 -10.77 -5.83
N GLU A 100 5.87 -11.61 -6.58
CA GLU A 100 5.70 -11.56 -8.03
C GLU A 100 7.04 -11.37 -8.77
N ALA A 101 8.07 -11.97 -8.21
CA ALA A 101 9.42 -11.99 -8.76
C ALA A 101 9.70 -13.32 -9.46
N ARG A 102 10.61 -13.27 -10.45
CA ARG A 102 11.09 -14.47 -11.15
C ARG A 102 11.53 -15.53 -10.15
N ASN A 103 11.08 -16.78 -10.35
CA ASN A 103 11.33 -17.93 -9.49
C ASN A 103 11.03 -17.70 -7.99
N GLY A 104 10.06 -16.83 -7.66
CA GLY A 104 9.77 -16.46 -6.26
C GLY A 104 10.91 -15.75 -5.55
N GLY A 105 11.76 -15.09 -6.32
CA GLY A 105 12.96 -14.40 -5.85
C GLY A 105 14.22 -15.25 -5.90
N PHE A 106 14.16 -16.54 -6.22
CA PHE A 106 15.36 -17.36 -6.37
C PHE A 106 16.13 -17.02 -7.65
N PRO A 107 17.46 -16.89 -7.58
CA PRO A 107 18.29 -16.76 -8.78
C PRO A 107 18.18 -17.99 -9.69
N ASP A 108 18.26 -17.78 -11.01
CA ASP A 108 18.20 -18.87 -12.00
C ASP A 108 19.30 -19.94 -11.79
N TRP A 109 20.49 -19.53 -11.32
CA TRP A 109 21.56 -20.47 -11.02
C TRP A 109 21.21 -21.43 -9.86
N LEU A 110 20.45 -20.96 -8.86
CA LEU A 110 19.97 -21.80 -7.75
C LEU A 110 18.84 -22.71 -8.23
N GLN A 111 17.88 -22.17 -8.98
CA GLN A 111 16.76 -22.92 -9.52
C GLN A 111 17.21 -24.08 -10.43
N LYS A 112 18.29 -23.90 -11.19
CA LYS A 112 18.90 -24.97 -12.03
C LYS A 112 19.49 -26.13 -11.22
N LYS A 113 19.75 -25.95 -9.93
CA LYS A 113 20.28 -26.99 -9.04
C LYS A 113 19.18 -27.82 -8.36
N GLN A 114 17.89 -27.57 -8.64
CA GLN A 114 16.77 -28.24 -7.97
C GLN A 114 16.74 -29.77 -8.15
N ASP A 115 17.39 -30.32 -9.20
CA ASP A 115 17.50 -31.75 -9.38
C ASP A 115 18.59 -32.40 -8.49
N GLU A 116 19.51 -31.60 -7.95
CA GLU A 116 20.63 -32.05 -7.11
C GLU A 116 20.43 -31.65 -5.65
N ILE A 117 19.73 -30.55 -5.39
CA ILE A 117 19.52 -29.91 -4.07
C ILE A 117 18.02 -29.79 -3.81
N ASP A 118 17.56 -30.27 -2.67
CA ASP A 118 16.17 -30.11 -2.22
C ASP A 118 15.96 -28.67 -1.73
N LEU A 119 15.49 -27.79 -2.62
CA LEU A 119 15.26 -26.39 -2.32
C LEU A 119 14.11 -26.20 -1.30
N ARG A 120 14.15 -25.15 -0.52
CA ARG A 120 13.19 -24.87 0.57
C ARG A 120 13.06 -26.07 1.53
N SER A 121 14.21 -26.65 1.93
CA SER A 121 14.31 -27.80 2.85
C SER A 121 15.51 -27.68 3.77
N ASN A 122 15.70 -28.67 4.64
CA ASN A 122 16.91 -28.79 5.47
C ASN A 122 18.09 -29.47 4.73
N ASP A 123 18.10 -29.47 3.40
CA ASP A 123 19.25 -29.88 2.62
C ASP A 123 20.47 -29.02 2.99
N PRO A 124 21.61 -29.62 3.38
CA PRO A 124 22.77 -28.87 3.85
C PRO A 124 23.35 -27.91 2.81
N ALA A 125 23.27 -28.24 1.51
CA ALA A 125 23.75 -27.38 0.44
C ALA A 125 22.82 -26.16 0.28
N TYR A 126 21.51 -26.38 0.31
CA TYR A 126 20.54 -25.29 0.31
C TYR A 126 20.72 -24.35 1.50
N LEU A 127 20.81 -24.90 2.71
CA LEU A 127 21.02 -24.11 3.94
C LEU A 127 22.34 -23.31 3.89
N ALA A 128 23.39 -23.84 3.27
CA ALA A 128 24.65 -23.11 3.08
C ALA A 128 24.47 -21.89 2.15
N TYR A 129 23.68 -21.99 1.07
CA TYR A 129 23.34 -20.87 0.21
C TYR A 129 22.49 -19.81 0.93
N VAL A 130 21.49 -20.25 1.70
CA VAL A 130 20.66 -19.34 2.51
C VAL A 130 21.51 -18.60 3.55
N ARG A 131 22.40 -19.31 4.24
CA ARG A 131 23.32 -18.69 5.21
C ARG A 131 24.18 -17.61 4.55
N ARG A 132 24.75 -17.91 3.40
CA ARG A 132 25.56 -16.95 2.64
C ARG A 132 24.75 -15.68 2.26
N LEU A 133 23.52 -15.85 1.78
CA LEU A 133 22.62 -14.72 1.52
C LEU A 133 22.40 -13.90 2.79
N TRP A 134 21.98 -14.53 3.87
CA TRP A 134 21.61 -13.82 5.10
C TRP A 134 22.80 -13.17 5.80
N GLU A 135 24.00 -13.73 5.72
CA GLU A 135 25.22 -13.07 6.16
C GLU A 135 25.46 -11.77 5.38
N LYS A 136 25.25 -11.78 4.05
CA LYS A 136 25.37 -10.58 3.21
C LYS A 136 24.27 -9.54 3.52
N VAL A 137 23.06 -9.97 3.77
CA VAL A 137 21.97 -9.09 4.20
C VAL A 137 22.28 -8.48 5.59
N TYR A 138 22.79 -9.29 6.52
CA TYR A 138 23.15 -8.82 7.85
C TYR A 138 24.33 -7.83 7.81
N GLU A 139 25.31 -8.01 6.92
CA GLU A 139 26.38 -7.03 6.68
C GLU A 139 25.81 -5.63 6.37
N GLN A 140 24.68 -5.55 5.65
CA GLN A 140 23.99 -4.29 5.34
C GLN A 140 23.11 -3.79 6.51
N ALA A 141 22.52 -4.70 7.28
CA ALA A 141 21.57 -4.40 8.36
C ALA A 141 22.24 -4.15 9.72
N LYS A 142 23.54 -4.48 9.86
CA LYS A 142 24.29 -4.33 11.10
C LYS A 142 24.34 -2.87 11.58
N GLY A 143 23.95 -2.63 12.83
CA GLY A 143 23.84 -1.28 13.39
C GLY A 143 22.49 -0.60 13.14
N PHE A 144 21.58 -1.26 12.42
CA PHE A 144 20.22 -0.78 12.17
C PHE A 144 19.14 -1.54 12.93
N LEU A 145 19.51 -2.49 13.79
CA LEU A 145 18.55 -3.13 14.69
C LEU A 145 18.07 -2.10 15.73
N TYR A 146 16.83 -2.26 16.22
CA TYR A 146 16.27 -1.30 17.19
C TYR A 146 17.10 -1.25 18.50
N GLN A 147 17.75 -2.35 18.89
CA GLN A 147 18.66 -2.40 20.03
C GLN A 147 19.90 -1.50 19.82
N ASP A 148 20.30 -1.28 18.57
CA ASP A 148 21.39 -0.39 18.18
C ASP A 148 20.92 1.06 17.90
N GLY A 149 19.64 1.37 18.16
CA GLY A 149 19.00 2.64 17.83
C GLY A 149 18.66 2.79 16.35
N GLY A 150 18.57 1.68 15.61
CA GLY A 150 18.17 1.62 14.21
C GLY A 150 16.65 1.43 14.01
N PRO A 151 16.17 1.43 12.76
CA PRO A 151 14.76 1.33 12.44
C PRO A 151 14.22 -0.11 12.41
N ILE A 152 15.07 -1.16 12.32
CA ILE A 152 14.61 -2.55 12.18
C ILE A 152 14.06 -3.05 13.51
N ILE A 153 12.75 -3.32 13.57
CA ILE A 153 12.05 -3.78 14.77
C ILE A 153 11.57 -5.23 14.70
N GLY A 154 11.65 -5.84 13.52
CA GLY A 154 11.27 -7.24 13.31
C GLY A 154 11.79 -7.75 11.97
N VAL A 155 11.85 -9.09 11.83
CA VAL A 155 12.29 -9.78 10.62
C VAL A 155 11.31 -10.87 10.25
N GLN A 156 10.98 -10.94 8.95
CA GLN A 156 10.26 -12.06 8.37
C GLN A 156 11.22 -13.06 7.77
N ILE A 157 10.89 -14.34 7.99
CA ILE A 157 11.57 -15.50 7.42
C ILE A 157 10.58 -16.24 6.52
N GLU A 158 11.01 -16.59 5.30
CA GLU A 158 10.21 -17.28 4.30
C GLU A 158 8.92 -16.53 3.89
N ASN A 159 8.14 -17.10 3.03
CA ASN A 159 6.80 -16.62 2.67
C ASN A 159 5.95 -17.81 2.20
N GLU A 160 4.70 -17.90 2.69
CA GLU A 160 3.71 -18.90 2.30
C GLU A 160 4.26 -20.35 2.33
N TYR A 161 5.18 -20.62 3.25
CA TYR A 161 5.85 -21.92 3.34
C TYR A 161 4.88 -23.04 3.72
N GLY A 162 4.79 -24.05 2.86
CA GLY A 162 3.82 -25.16 2.99
C GLY A 162 2.45 -24.85 2.37
N HIS A 163 2.16 -23.58 2.02
CA HIS A 163 0.99 -23.19 1.23
C HIS A 163 1.38 -23.07 -0.25
N VAL A 164 2.32 -22.18 -0.58
CA VAL A 164 2.88 -22.05 -1.92
C VAL A 164 4.29 -22.70 -1.95
N GLY A 165 4.34 -24.00 -2.19
CA GLY A 165 5.59 -24.77 -2.17
C GLY A 165 6.15 -25.01 -0.75
N GLY A 166 7.32 -25.63 -0.68
CA GLY A 166 7.90 -26.10 0.58
C GLY A 166 7.21 -27.34 1.14
N TYR A 167 7.57 -27.71 2.37
CA TYR A 167 7.03 -28.89 3.03
C TYR A 167 5.96 -28.52 4.06
N ARG A 168 4.97 -29.39 4.23
CA ARG A 168 3.92 -29.30 5.23
C ARG A 168 4.21 -30.20 6.44
N GLY A 169 3.40 -30.03 7.50
CA GLY A 169 3.49 -30.81 8.72
C GLY A 169 4.86 -30.71 9.40
N GLU A 170 5.27 -31.74 10.15
CA GLU A 170 6.48 -31.68 10.99
C GLU A 170 7.76 -31.42 10.20
N LYS A 171 7.88 -31.91 8.94
CA LYS A 171 9.06 -31.62 8.10
C LYS A 171 9.16 -30.12 7.79
N GLY A 172 8.01 -29.47 7.50
CA GLY A 172 7.96 -28.04 7.29
C GLY A 172 8.22 -27.24 8.56
N GLU A 173 7.58 -27.63 9.67
CA GLU A 173 7.79 -27.01 10.98
C GLU A 173 9.27 -27.05 11.40
N GLN A 174 9.95 -28.20 11.16
CA GLN A 174 11.36 -28.35 11.46
C GLN A 174 12.23 -27.41 10.58
N HIS A 175 11.88 -27.26 9.29
CA HIS A 175 12.61 -26.33 8.41
C HIS A 175 12.49 -24.88 8.89
N MET A 176 11.28 -24.44 9.22
CA MET A 176 11.06 -23.08 9.74
C MET A 176 11.83 -22.84 11.05
N ARG A 177 11.86 -23.83 11.96
CA ARG A 177 12.69 -23.75 13.19
C ARG A 177 14.18 -23.67 12.89
N THR A 178 14.66 -24.42 11.88
CA THR A 178 16.07 -24.38 11.44
C THR A 178 16.43 -23.00 10.89
N LEU A 179 15.59 -22.42 10.05
CA LEU A 179 15.79 -21.08 9.50
C LEU A 179 15.78 -20.02 10.61
N ALA A 180 14.82 -20.09 11.56
CA ALA A 180 14.75 -19.17 12.68
C ALA A 180 16.01 -19.24 13.58
N ALA A 181 16.53 -20.44 13.85
CA ALA A 181 17.79 -20.61 14.58
C ALA A 181 18.96 -19.98 13.82
N MET A 182 19.08 -20.25 12.52
CA MET A 182 20.13 -19.70 11.65
C MET A 182 20.10 -18.17 11.61
N ALA A 183 18.92 -17.55 11.52
CA ALA A 183 18.80 -16.10 11.52
C ALA A 183 19.34 -15.49 12.82
N ARG A 184 19.01 -16.09 13.96
CA ARG A 184 19.54 -15.66 15.28
C ARG A 184 21.05 -15.86 15.39
N GLU A 185 21.59 -16.99 14.94
CA GLU A 185 23.04 -17.25 14.91
C GLU A 185 23.81 -16.21 14.09
N ILE A 186 23.24 -15.72 12.99
CA ILE A 186 23.84 -14.68 12.14
C ILE A 186 23.81 -13.32 12.81
N GLY A 187 22.83 -13.06 13.69
CA GLY A 187 22.74 -11.82 14.45
C GLY A 187 21.38 -11.11 14.39
N PHE A 188 20.36 -11.67 13.74
CA PHE A 188 19.00 -11.14 13.76
C PHE A 188 18.29 -11.52 15.09
N ASP A 189 18.77 -10.92 16.20
CA ASP A 189 18.23 -11.12 17.54
C ASP A 189 17.11 -10.12 17.85
N LEU A 190 15.95 -10.33 17.21
CA LEU A 190 14.74 -9.50 17.31
C LEU A 190 13.50 -10.32 17.00
N PRO A 191 12.27 -9.79 17.17
CA PRO A 191 11.05 -10.51 16.86
C PRO A 191 11.04 -11.05 15.43
N LEU A 192 10.80 -12.36 15.31
CA LEU A 192 10.71 -13.07 14.04
C LEU A 192 9.25 -13.42 13.75
N TYR A 193 8.82 -13.19 12.53
CA TYR A 193 7.50 -13.60 12.06
C TYR A 193 7.57 -14.23 10.67
N THR A 194 6.47 -14.86 10.25
CA THR A 194 6.25 -15.33 8.88
C THR A 194 5.01 -14.64 8.30
N ALA A 195 5.07 -14.23 7.03
CA ALA A 195 3.94 -13.59 6.34
C ALA A 195 2.81 -14.58 5.99
N THR A 196 2.80 -15.75 6.61
CA THR A 196 1.85 -16.80 6.23
C THR A 196 1.23 -17.43 7.46
N GLY A 197 -0.06 -17.23 7.60
CA GLY A 197 -0.88 -17.95 8.59
C GLY A 197 -2.08 -18.65 7.95
N TRP A 198 -2.23 -18.57 6.63
CA TRP A 198 -3.36 -19.16 5.89
C TRP A 198 -3.03 -20.50 5.24
N GLY A 199 -4.08 -21.22 4.84
CA GLY A 199 -3.99 -22.52 4.16
C GLY A 199 -3.19 -23.54 4.93
N GLY A 200 -2.51 -24.42 4.22
CA GLY A 200 -1.63 -25.44 4.81
C GLY A 200 -0.25 -24.93 5.23
N ALA A 201 -0.07 -23.62 5.37
CA ALA A 201 1.22 -23.04 5.76
C ALA A 201 1.65 -23.45 7.17
N VAL A 202 2.96 -23.57 7.37
CA VAL A 202 3.58 -23.89 8.65
C VAL A 202 4.42 -22.71 9.15
N THR A 203 4.45 -22.51 10.45
CA THR A 203 5.05 -21.32 11.04
C THR A 203 6.35 -21.58 11.80
N GLY A 204 6.64 -22.85 12.18
CA GLY A 204 7.78 -23.17 13.05
C GLY A 204 7.72 -22.54 14.44
N GLY A 205 6.54 -22.09 14.87
CA GLY A 205 6.34 -21.32 16.10
C GLY A 205 6.65 -19.84 15.99
N LEU A 206 6.92 -19.33 14.78
CA LEU A 206 7.02 -17.91 14.50
C LEU A 206 5.63 -17.25 14.55
N LEU A 207 5.59 -15.94 14.80
CA LEU A 207 4.35 -15.17 14.86
C LEU A 207 3.65 -15.22 13.50
N PRO A 208 2.45 -15.83 13.38
CA PRO A 208 1.73 -15.90 12.12
C PRO A 208 1.08 -14.57 11.79
N VAL A 209 1.08 -14.20 10.52
CA VAL A 209 0.34 -13.06 9.99
C VAL A 209 -0.57 -13.53 8.88
N MET A 210 -1.64 -12.79 8.63
CA MET A 210 -2.71 -13.13 7.72
C MET A 210 -2.80 -12.11 6.58
N GLY A 211 -3.74 -12.30 5.68
CA GLY A 211 -3.99 -11.40 4.57
C GLY A 211 -5.46 -11.31 4.21
N GLY A 212 -5.70 -10.75 3.05
CA GLY A 212 -7.01 -10.62 2.43
C GLY A 212 -6.96 -9.62 1.29
N TYR A 213 -7.51 -9.98 0.14
CA TYR A 213 -7.56 -9.10 -1.04
C TYR A 213 -8.99 -8.86 -1.46
N CYS A 214 -9.26 -7.72 -2.07
CA CYS A 214 -10.59 -7.40 -2.61
C CYS A 214 -10.93 -8.22 -3.85
N GLU A 215 -9.90 -8.79 -4.51
CA GLU A 215 -9.99 -9.57 -5.75
C GLU A 215 -8.81 -10.54 -5.82
N ALA A 216 -8.88 -11.56 -6.67
CA ALA A 216 -7.82 -12.55 -6.88
C ALA A 216 -7.34 -12.55 -8.34
N PRO A 217 -6.41 -11.67 -8.73
CA PRO A 217 -5.90 -11.60 -10.10
C PRO A 217 -5.12 -12.84 -10.54
N TRP A 218 -4.64 -13.65 -9.60
CA TRP A 218 -3.98 -14.95 -9.82
C TRP A 218 -4.96 -16.08 -10.14
N ASP A 219 -6.26 -15.92 -9.85
CA ASP A 219 -7.29 -16.90 -10.19
C ASP A 219 -7.36 -17.08 -11.71
N GLN A 220 -7.32 -18.34 -12.18
CA GLN A 220 -7.22 -18.64 -13.62
C GLN A 220 -8.55 -18.47 -14.37
N ARG A 221 -9.65 -18.21 -13.66
CA ARG A 221 -10.95 -17.95 -14.28
C ARG A 221 -10.98 -16.58 -14.95
N ILE A 222 -11.57 -16.52 -16.13
CA ILE A 222 -11.80 -15.27 -16.88
C ILE A 222 -13.24 -14.76 -16.75
N THR A 223 -13.96 -15.22 -15.73
CA THR A 223 -15.31 -14.78 -15.36
C THR A 223 -15.27 -14.06 -14.02
N GLU A 224 -16.36 -13.44 -13.63
CA GLU A 224 -16.50 -12.97 -12.25
C GLU A 224 -16.34 -14.15 -11.27
N ILE A 225 -15.66 -13.87 -10.17
CA ILE A 225 -15.56 -14.78 -9.03
C ILE A 225 -16.64 -14.46 -8.00
N GLU A 226 -16.88 -15.42 -7.10
CA GLU A 226 -17.90 -15.32 -6.06
C GLU A 226 -17.67 -14.06 -5.19
N PRO A 227 -18.75 -13.51 -4.56
CA PRO A 227 -18.61 -12.38 -3.64
C PRO A 227 -17.61 -12.67 -2.51
N ASN A 228 -16.69 -11.74 -2.31
CA ASN A 228 -15.55 -11.89 -1.43
C ASN A 228 -15.95 -11.84 0.06
N SER A 229 -15.47 -12.79 0.88
CA SER A 229 -15.73 -12.89 2.31
C SER A 229 -15.02 -11.83 3.16
N ASN A 230 -14.05 -11.10 2.61
CA ASN A 230 -13.32 -10.05 3.32
C ASN A 230 -14.18 -8.82 3.68
N TYR A 231 -15.43 -8.76 3.21
CA TYR A 231 -16.41 -7.74 3.55
C TYR A 231 -17.42 -8.18 4.61
N VAL A 232 -17.24 -9.37 5.21
CA VAL A 232 -18.10 -9.92 6.25
C VAL A 232 -17.32 -10.02 7.55
N PHE A 233 -17.85 -9.50 8.65
CA PHE A 233 -17.25 -9.68 9.97
C PHE A 233 -17.24 -11.16 10.34
N SER A 234 -16.08 -11.67 10.73
CA SER A 234 -15.89 -13.09 11.00
C SER A 234 -14.71 -13.33 11.92
N HIS A 235 -14.79 -14.38 12.74
CA HIS A 235 -13.63 -14.90 13.48
C HIS A 235 -12.71 -15.79 12.62
N ILE A 236 -13.12 -16.09 11.37
CA ILE A 236 -12.30 -16.82 10.42
C ILE A 236 -11.19 -15.90 9.92
N ARG A 237 -9.94 -16.22 10.26
CA ARG A 237 -8.78 -15.44 9.87
C ARG A 237 -8.24 -15.83 8.49
N ASN A 238 -8.56 -17.03 8.04
CA ASN A 238 -8.11 -17.56 6.74
C ASN A 238 -8.84 -16.89 5.56
N ASP A 239 -8.13 -16.65 4.46
CA ASP A 239 -8.70 -16.19 3.20
C ASP A 239 -8.53 -17.27 2.12
N SER A 240 -9.63 -17.87 1.68
CA SER A 240 -9.66 -18.96 0.70
C SER A 240 -9.33 -18.52 -0.73
N LEU A 241 -9.30 -17.20 -1.01
CA LEU A 241 -8.94 -16.66 -2.33
C LEU A 241 -7.44 -16.54 -2.52
N ILE A 242 -6.66 -16.47 -1.43
CA ILE A 242 -5.20 -16.39 -1.53
C ILE A 242 -4.66 -17.71 -2.07
N ALA A 243 -3.85 -17.63 -3.13
CA ALA A 243 -3.28 -18.76 -3.86
C ALA A 243 -4.33 -19.77 -4.41
N SER A 244 -5.51 -19.31 -4.79
CA SER A 244 -6.56 -20.15 -5.40
C SER A 244 -6.11 -20.81 -6.72
N ASP A 245 -5.10 -20.29 -7.38
CA ASP A 245 -4.45 -20.87 -8.56
C ASP A 245 -3.61 -22.13 -8.24
N HIS A 246 -3.25 -22.36 -6.98
CA HIS A 246 -2.45 -23.50 -6.53
C HIS A 246 -3.27 -24.67 -5.98
N HIS A 247 -4.59 -24.52 -5.83
CA HIS A 247 -5.53 -25.56 -5.34
C HIS A 247 -5.07 -26.23 -4.03
N VAL A 248 -4.56 -25.47 -3.07
CA VAL A 248 -4.05 -25.99 -1.79
C VAL A 248 -5.13 -26.07 -0.71
N ASP A 249 -4.86 -26.90 0.32
CA ASP A 249 -5.72 -27.06 1.49
C ASP A 249 -5.88 -25.73 2.24
N GLU A 250 -7.11 -25.41 2.61
CA GLU A 250 -7.48 -24.17 3.29
C GLU A 250 -7.36 -24.26 4.83
N THR A 251 -6.89 -25.38 5.37
CA THR A 251 -6.84 -25.61 6.82
C THR A 251 -5.66 -24.90 7.47
N VAL A 252 -5.95 -24.00 8.41
CA VAL A 252 -4.92 -23.35 9.25
C VAL A 252 -4.26 -24.38 10.15
N THR A 253 -2.93 -24.43 10.21
CA THR A 253 -2.13 -25.48 10.86
C THR A 253 -1.75 -25.18 12.33
N PHE A 254 -2.01 -23.99 12.82
CA PHE A 254 -1.67 -23.55 14.18
C PHE A 254 -2.93 -23.18 14.98
N ASN A 255 -2.83 -23.22 16.32
CA ASN A 255 -3.90 -22.76 17.18
C ASN A 255 -3.97 -21.23 17.18
N GLN A 256 -5.05 -20.68 16.60
CA GLN A 256 -5.24 -19.23 16.44
C GLN A 256 -5.34 -18.47 17.79
N ASP A 257 -5.76 -19.15 18.87
CA ASP A 257 -5.88 -18.54 20.21
C ASP A 257 -4.53 -18.31 20.91
N ASP A 258 -3.47 -18.89 20.38
CA ASP A 258 -2.12 -18.70 20.92
C ASP A 258 -1.43 -17.42 20.38
N PHE A 259 -2.00 -16.79 19.38
CA PHE A 259 -1.41 -15.64 18.69
C PHE A 259 -2.43 -14.51 18.49
N PRO A 260 -1.98 -13.23 18.50
CA PRO A 260 -2.82 -12.11 18.10
C PRO A 260 -3.24 -12.25 16.62
N TYR A 261 -4.38 -11.68 16.26
CA TYR A 261 -4.80 -11.59 14.86
C TYR A 261 -4.09 -10.42 14.20
N LEU A 262 -3.17 -10.68 13.28
CA LEU A 262 -2.36 -9.68 12.59
C LEU A 262 -2.48 -9.90 11.08
N THR A 263 -2.33 -8.82 10.30
CA THR A 263 -2.18 -8.92 8.84
C THR A 263 -0.83 -8.36 8.39
N ALA A 264 -0.26 -8.93 7.33
CA ALA A 264 0.89 -8.38 6.62
C ALA A 264 0.62 -8.28 5.11
N GLU A 265 -0.40 -8.99 4.65
CA GLU A 265 -0.81 -9.01 3.23
C GLU A 265 -2.30 -8.72 3.07
N LEU A 266 -2.78 -7.65 3.73
CA LEU A 266 -4.04 -7.04 3.39
C LEU A 266 -3.83 -6.20 2.12
N GLY A 267 -4.59 -6.48 1.06
CA GLY A 267 -4.39 -5.79 -0.22
C GLY A 267 -4.53 -4.27 -0.07
N GLY A 268 -3.46 -3.53 -0.27
CA GLY A 268 -3.49 -2.06 -0.37
C GLY A 268 -4.00 -1.59 -1.73
N GLY A 269 -4.00 -2.49 -2.68
CA GLY A 269 -4.52 -2.42 -4.02
C GLY A 269 -4.68 -3.83 -4.55
N VAL A 270 -4.65 -3.97 -5.85
CA VAL A 270 -4.71 -5.28 -6.51
C VAL A 270 -3.82 -5.27 -7.74
N GLN A 271 -3.06 -6.36 -7.92
CA GLN A 271 -2.26 -6.58 -9.09
C GLN A 271 -3.12 -6.91 -10.30
N VAL A 272 -2.56 -6.76 -11.49
CA VAL A 272 -3.13 -7.25 -12.74
C VAL A 272 -2.24 -8.32 -13.34
N THR A 273 -2.84 -9.39 -13.84
CA THR A 273 -2.18 -10.40 -14.64
C THR A 273 -2.62 -10.29 -16.09
N LYS A 274 -1.93 -10.96 -17.00
CA LYS A 274 -2.30 -10.93 -18.43
C LYS A 274 -3.73 -11.39 -18.67
N HIS A 275 -4.17 -12.43 -17.96
CA HIS A 275 -5.48 -13.07 -18.14
C HIS A 275 -6.59 -12.49 -17.26
N ARG A 276 -6.24 -11.78 -16.15
CA ARG A 276 -7.23 -11.23 -15.20
C ARG A 276 -6.83 -9.84 -14.72
N ARG A 277 -7.68 -8.85 -14.96
CA ARG A 277 -7.35 -7.42 -14.80
C ARG A 277 -8.44 -6.68 -14.01
N PRO A 278 -8.57 -6.98 -12.70
CA PRO A 278 -9.54 -6.29 -11.85
C PRO A 278 -9.11 -4.85 -11.56
N ILE A 279 -10.10 -4.01 -11.27
CA ILE A 279 -9.91 -2.63 -10.78
C ILE A 279 -10.25 -2.60 -9.29
N ALA A 280 -9.33 -2.19 -8.44
CA ALA A 280 -9.59 -1.90 -7.03
C ALA A 280 -9.87 -0.41 -6.84
N THR A 281 -10.87 -0.10 -6.02
CA THR A 281 -11.22 1.28 -5.65
C THR A 281 -10.82 1.57 -4.19
N GLY A 282 -10.73 2.86 -3.84
CA GLY A 282 -10.51 3.25 -2.44
C GLY A 282 -11.58 2.68 -1.51
N THR A 283 -12.84 2.65 -1.95
CA THR A 283 -13.96 2.07 -1.20
C THR A 283 -13.79 0.57 -0.97
N ASP A 284 -13.31 -0.20 -1.96
CA ASP A 284 -13.03 -1.62 -1.80
C ASP A 284 -12.06 -1.85 -0.63
N ILE A 285 -10.97 -1.10 -0.61
CA ILE A 285 -9.93 -1.28 0.40
C ILE A 285 -10.34 -0.70 1.76
N GLY A 286 -11.02 0.45 1.78
CA GLY A 286 -11.54 1.07 3.01
C GLY A 286 -12.54 0.18 3.75
N ALA A 287 -13.53 -0.35 3.04
CA ALA A 287 -14.55 -1.25 3.61
C ALA A 287 -13.95 -2.58 4.09
N MET A 288 -13.03 -3.17 3.31
CA MET A 288 -12.30 -4.38 3.70
C MET A 288 -11.46 -4.14 4.97
N SER A 289 -10.72 -3.04 5.02
CA SER A 289 -9.89 -2.67 6.19
C SER A 289 -10.73 -2.48 7.44
N LEU A 290 -11.86 -1.77 7.34
CA LEU A 290 -12.80 -1.60 8.44
C LEU A 290 -13.39 -2.94 8.90
N THR A 291 -13.69 -3.84 7.97
CA THR A 291 -14.20 -5.18 8.30
C THR A 291 -13.16 -5.99 9.07
N LYS A 292 -11.89 -5.97 8.64
CA LYS A 292 -10.80 -6.62 9.39
C LYS A 292 -10.62 -6.00 10.77
N LEU A 293 -10.73 -4.67 10.88
CA LEU A 293 -10.65 -3.96 12.16
C LEU A 293 -11.76 -4.40 13.11
N GLY A 294 -13.01 -4.44 12.64
CA GLY A 294 -14.15 -4.92 13.41
C GLY A 294 -14.10 -6.43 13.72
N SER A 295 -13.37 -7.22 12.94
CA SER A 295 -13.15 -8.65 13.16
C SER A 295 -12.04 -8.98 14.17
N GLY A 296 -11.43 -7.97 14.80
CA GLY A 296 -10.49 -8.17 15.89
C GLY A 296 -9.01 -8.13 15.49
N VAL A 297 -8.67 -7.66 14.29
CA VAL A 297 -7.26 -7.48 13.91
C VAL A 297 -6.56 -6.51 14.84
N GLY A 298 -5.26 -6.71 15.09
CA GLY A 298 -4.39 -5.89 15.94
C GLY A 298 -3.17 -5.32 15.23
N LEU A 299 -3.05 -5.53 13.92
CA LEU A 299 -2.10 -4.90 13.01
C LEU A 299 -2.75 -4.89 11.62
N LEU A 300 -2.89 -3.70 11.03
CA LEU A 300 -3.22 -3.55 9.61
C LEU A 300 -1.91 -3.45 8.81
N GLY A 301 -1.55 -4.53 8.12
CA GLY A 301 -0.36 -4.61 7.27
C GLY A 301 -0.77 -4.77 5.81
N TYR A 302 -0.40 -3.81 4.96
CA TYR A 302 -0.84 -3.72 3.57
C TYR A 302 0.23 -4.17 2.59
N TYR A 303 -0.17 -5.03 1.67
CA TYR A 303 0.63 -5.48 0.51
C TYR A 303 -0.12 -5.17 -0.80
N MET A 304 0.37 -4.36 -1.75
CA MET A 304 1.45 -3.37 -1.61
C MET A 304 0.86 -2.08 -1.05
N TYR A 305 1.64 -1.34 -0.28
CA TYR A 305 1.33 0.05 0.06
C TYR A 305 1.99 1.03 -0.92
N HIS A 306 3.15 0.68 -1.43
CA HIS A 306 3.90 1.44 -2.42
C HIS A 306 4.18 0.57 -3.64
N GLY A 307 3.75 1.00 -4.81
CA GLY A 307 4.08 0.38 -6.08
C GLY A 307 5.54 0.59 -6.47
N GLY A 308 5.94 0.08 -7.61
CA GLY A 308 7.31 0.22 -8.09
C GLY A 308 7.51 -0.26 -9.52
N SER A 309 8.76 -0.44 -9.88
CA SER A 309 9.19 -0.99 -11.17
C SER A 309 10.16 -2.13 -10.94
N ASN A 310 9.98 -3.27 -11.58
CA ASN A 310 10.98 -4.32 -11.55
C ASN A 310 12.31 -3.77 -12.07
N PRO A 311 13.44 -4.02 -11.39
CA PRO A 311 14.72 -3.51 -11.83
C PRO A 311 15.20 -4.22 -13.10
N ASP A 312 16.10 -3.57 -13.82
CA ASP A 312 16.77 -4.17 -14.96
C ASP A 312 17.59 -5.39 -14.52
N GLY A 313 17.34 -6.53 -15.17
CA GLY A 313 18.18 -7.72 -15.01
C GLY A 313 19.41 -7.66 -15.90
N LYS A 314 20.46 -8.40 -15.53
CA LYS A 314 21.67 -8.56 -16.34
C LYS A 314 21.56 -9.75 -17.30
N LEU A 315 20.92 -10.83 -16.86
CA LEU A 315 20.81 -12.09 -17.57
C LEU A 315 19.38 -12.37 -18.05
N THR A 316 18.39 -11.99 -17.23
CA THR A 316 16.97 -12.27 -17.47
C THR A 316 16.12 -11.08 -17.04
N THR A 317 14.85 -11.07 -17.46
CA THR A 317 13.82 -10.23 -16.84
C THR A 317 13.49 -10.76 -15.45
N LEU A 318 13.17 -9.88 -14.49
CA LEU A 318 13.08 -10.24 -13.07
C LEU A 318 11.65 -10.38 -12.54
N HIS A 319 10.63 -10.26 -13.41
CA HIS A 319 9.22 -10.41 -13.08
C HIS A 319 8.76 -11.86 -13.08
N GLU A 320 7.65 -12.14 -12.43
CA GLU A 320 6.94 -13.41 -12.54
C GLU A 320 6.34 -13.56 -13.95
N SER A 321 6.56 -14.72 -14.56
CA SER A 321 6.02 -15.04 -15.88
C SER A 321 5.86 -16.55 -16.07
N ARG A 322 5.04 -16.95 -17.04
CA ARG A 322 4.92 -18.36 -17.46
C ARG A 322 6.23 -18.90 -17.99
N GLU A 323 7.08 -18.07 -18.59
CA GLU A 323 8.43 -18.48 -19.02
C GLU A 323 9.28 -18.97 -17.83
N SER A 324 9.10 -18.40 -16.65
CA SER A 324 9.79 -18.86 -15.42
C SER A 324 9.04 -19.97 -14.66
N GLY A 325 8.03 -20.58 -15.28
CA GLY A 325 7.31 -21.74 -14.72
C GLY A 325 6.13 -21.39 -13.80
N TYR A 326 5.70 -20.13 -13.78
CA TYR A 326 4.50 -19.71 -13.05
C TYR A 326 3.22 -19.88 -13.85
N THR A 327 2.08 -19.79 -13.17
CA THR A 327 0.74 -19.82 -13.79
C THR A 327 0.35 -18.49 -14.41
N ASN A 328 0.97 -17.40 -13.93
CA ASN A 328 0.64 -16.02 -14.28
C ASN A 328 1.73 -15.38 -15.14
N ASP A 329 1.32 -14.46 -16.02
CA ASP A 329 2.18 -13.46 -16.63
C ASP A 329 1.84 -12.08 -16.08
N LEU A 330 2.84 -11.38 -15.61
CA LEU A 330 2.76 -10.01 -15.10
C LEU A 330 3.43 -9.04 -16.06
N PRO A 331 3.19 -7.72 -15.94
CA PRO A 331 4.00 -6.74 -16.66
C PRO A 331 5.48 -6.93 -16.33
N GLU A 332 6.34 -6.75 -17.33
CA GLU A 332 7.78 -6.96 -17.18
C GLU A 332 8.40 -5.94 -16.20
N ILE A 333 8.01 -4.67 -16.32
CA ILE A 333 8.58 -3.58 -15.54
C ILE A 333 7.57 -3.04 -14.52
N ASN A 334 6.32 -2.81 -14.95
CA ASN A 334 5.31 -2.19 -14.11
C ASN A 334 4.96 -3.08 -12.90
N TYR A 335 5.17 -2.54 -11.72
CA TYR A 335 4.75 -3.12 -10.45
C TYR A 335 3.95 -2.10 -9.63
N ASP A 336 3.01 -1.43 -10.29
CA ASP A 336 2.16 -0.40 -9.67
C ASP A 336 1.23 -0.96 -8.59
N PHE A 337 0.74 -2.18 -8.78
CA PHE A 337 -0.16 -2.89 -7.88
C PHE A 337 -1.46 -2.14 -7.57
N ASN A 338 -1.75 -1.06 -8.25
CA ASN A 338 -2.80 -0.09 -7.90
C ASN A 338 -2.72 0.34 -6.42
N ALA A 339 -1.50 0.50 -5.92
CA ALA A 339 -1.16 0.71 -4.52
C ALA A 339 -1.59 2.11 -4.01
N PRO A 340 -1.68 2.30 -2.69
CA PRO A 340 -1.88 3.62 -2.08
C PRO A 340 -0.92 4.69 -2.58
N ILE A 341 0.38 4.39 -2.62
CA ILE A 341 1.38 5.19 -3.34
C ILE A 341 1.71 4.43 -4.63
N ARG A 342 1.42 5.03 -5.77
CA ARG A 342 1.53 4.43 -7.10
C ARG A 342 3.00 4.27 -7.54
N GLN A 343 3.23 3.62 -8.67
CA GLN A 343 4.55 3.30 -9.24
C GLN A 343 5.54 4.47 -9.22
N PHE A 344 5.07 5.69 -9.48
CA PHE A 344 5.92 6.90 -9.56
C PHE A 344 5.75 7.85 -8.36
N GLY A 345 5.21 7.37 -7.25
CA GLY A 345 5.08 8.16 -6.02
C GLY A 345 3.84 9.05 -5.93
N THR A 346 2.92 8.99 -6.89
CA THR A 346 1.61 9.65 -6.78
C THR A 346 0.71 8.89 -5.81
N ILE A 347 -0.22 9.58 -5.15
CA ILE A 347 -1.16 8.95 -4.23
C ILE A 347 -2.49 8.60 -4.91
N SER A 348 -3.10 7.50 -4.45
CA SER A 348 -4.41 7.05 -4.90
C SER A 348 -5.51 7.38 -3.87
N GLU A 349 -6.77 7.12 -4.22
CA GLU A 349 -7.89 7.19 -3.28
C GLU A 349 -7.70 6.22 -2.11
N THR A 350 -7.10 5.06 -2.36
CA THR A 350 -6.84 4.05 -1.33
C THR A 350 -5.91 4.58 -0.23
N TYR A 351 -4.92 5.41 -0.57
CA TYR A 351 -4.08 6.09 0.41
C TYR A 351 -4.91 6.92 1.40
N ARG A 352 -5.91 7.64 0.89
CA ARG A 352 -6.79 8.49 1.69
C ARG A 352 -7.69 7.67 2.61
N GLU A 353 -8.24 6.56 2.12
CA GLU A 353 -9.07 5.65 2.91
C GLU A 353 -8.31 4.97 4.05
N ILE A 354 -7.12 4.45 3.77
CA ILE A 354 -6.26 3.82 4.78
C ILE A 354 -5.85 4.86 5.85
N ARG A 355 -5.56 6.08 5.44
CA ARG A 355 -5.15 7.17 6.32
C ARG A 355 -6.19 7.51 7.39
N LEU A 356 -7.49 7.42 7.08
CA LEU A 356 -8.55 7.61 8.08
C LEU A 356 -8.41 6.64 9.25
N LEU A 357 -8.23 5.35 8.96
CA LEU A 357 -8.04 4.33 9.98
C LEU A 357 -6.69 4.47 10.69
N ALA A 358 -5.64 4.79 9.93
CA ALA A 358 -4.29 4.93 10.48
C ALA A 358 -4.20 6.07 11.52
N TYR A 359 -4.83 7.23 11.25
CA TYR A 359 -4.88 8.33 12.21
C TYR A 359 -5.67 8.00 13.47
N PHE A 360 -6.81 7.31 13.33
CA PHE A 360 -7.55 6.79 14.46
C PHE A 360 -6.68 5.85 15.31
N LEU A 361 -5.99 4.91 14.68
CA LEU A 361 -5.16 3.93 15.37
C LEU A 361 -3.92 4.54 16.04
N GLN A 362 -3.38 5.64 15.54
CA GLN A 362 -2.28 6.35 16.19
C GLN A 362 -2.67 6.88 17.59
N ASP A 363 -3.89 7.39 17.76
CA ASP A 363 -4.33 8.03 19.00
C ASP A 363 -5.17 7.12 19.90
N PHE A 364 -5.95 6.21 19.31
CA PHE A 364 -6.92 5.36 20.02
C PHE A 364 -6.66 3.86 19.83
N GLY A 365 -5.65 3.51 19.03
CA GLY A 365 -5.36 2.11 18.72
C GLY A 365 -4.93 1.27 19.93
N GLY A 366 -4.27 1.87 20.91
CA GLY A 366 -3.90 1.16 22.15
C GLY A 366 -5.13 0.72 22.97
N ASP A 367 -6.16 1.55 22.99
CA ASP A 367 -7.46 1.24 23.60
C ASP A 367 -8.17 0.12 22.80
N LEU A 368 -8.28 0.28 21.48
CA LEU A 368 -8.91 -0.73 20.62
C LEU A 368 -8.21 -2.08 20.66
N ALA A 369 -6.87 -2.12 20.78
CA ALA A 369 -6.08 -3.36 20.74
C ALA A 369 -6.48 -4.38 21.80
N VAL A 370 -6.90 -3.92 22.97
CA VAL A 370 -7.29 -4.80 24.09
C VAL A 370 -8.74 -5.26 24.04
N LEU A 371 -9.58 -4.64 23.19
CA LEU A 371 -11.00 -4.95 23.06
C LEU A 371 -11.22 -6.16 22.12
N PRO A 372 -11.78 -7.28 22.62
CA PRO A 372 -12.14 -8.40 21.77
C PRO A 372 -13.26 -8.06 20.80
N ALA A 373 -13.32 -8.75 19.67
CA ALA A 373 -14.43 -8.65 18.75
C ALA A 373 -15.57 -9.59 19.19
N ASP A 374 -16.78 -9.06 19.24
CA ASP A 374 -18.03 -9.76 19.43
C ASP A 374 -18.80 -9.72 18.10
N ILE A 375 -18.94 -10.87 17.47
CA ILE A 375 -19.53 -11.06 16.15
C ILE A 375 -20.65 -12.09 16.30
N ASP A 376 -21.79 -11.81 15.68
CA ASP A 376 -22.88 -12.77 15.65
C ASP A 376 -22.40 -14.12 15.11
N PRO A 377 -22.68 -15.23 15.79
CA PRO A 377 -22.27 -16.56 15.34
C PRO A 377 -22.97 -16.99 14.05
N GLU A 378 -24.11 -16.37 13.69
CA GLU A 378 -24.73 -16.61 12.39
C GLU A 378 -23.90 -15.92 11.29
N PHE A 379 -23.16 -16.72 10.53
CA PHE A 379 -22.35 -16.22 9.44
C PHE A 379 -23.20 -15.67 8.30
N VAL A 380 -23.10 -14.36 8.07
CA VAL A 380 -23.74 -13.71 6.91
C VAL A 380 -22.97 -14.11 5.64
N LYS A 381 -23.64 -14.65 4.66
CA LYS A 381 -22.99 -15.02 3.38
C LYS A 381 -22.55 -13.78 2.63
N PRO A 382 -21.38 -13.78 1.97
CA PRO A 382 -20.89 -12.64 1.19
C PRO A 382 -21.89 -12.15 0.12
N GLY A 383 -22.67 -13.06 -0.49
CA GLY A 383 -23.72 -12.73 -1.47
C GLY A 383 -25.04 -12.22 -0.89
N ASP A 384 -25.20 -12.18 0.44
CA ASP A 384 -26.38 -11.60 1.07
C ASP A 384 -26.34 -10.07 1.00
N THR A 385 -27.29 -9.48 0.26
CA THR A 385 -27.42 -8.03 0.07
C THR A 385 -28.44 -7.39 0.99
N HIS A 386 -29.15 -8.19 1.80
CA HIS A 386 -30.29 -7.75 2.61
C HIS A 386 -29.93 -7.55 4.09
N THR A 387 -28.99 -8.33 4.61
CA THR A 387 -28.60 -8.30 6.02
C THR A 387 -27.54 -7.24 6.29
N LEU A 388 -27.82 -6.30 7.19
CA LEU A 388 -26.82 -5.34 7.67
C LEU A 388 -25.74 -6.07 8.48
N ARG A 389 -24.48 -5.89 8.12
CA ARG A 389 -23.33 -6.53 8.76
C ARG A 389 -22.80 -5.65 9.88
N MET A 390 -22.69 -6.22 11.07
CA MET A 390 -22.21 -5.50 12.25
C MET A 390 -21.27 -6.36 13.09
N SER A 391 -20.40 -5.73 13.83
CA SER A 391 -19.60 -6.30 14.92
C SER A 391 -19.36 -5.26 16.00
N ILE A 392 -19.01 -5.69 17.21
CA ILE A 392 -18.69 -4.81 18.31
C ILE A 392 -17.32 -5.22 18.87
N ARG A 393 -16.41 -4.27 19.00
CA ARG A 393 -15.21 -4.47 19.82
C ARG A 393 -15.43 -3.78 21.16
N HIS A 394 -15.43 -4.53 22.24
CA HIS A 394 -15.80 -4.00 23.56
C HIS A 394 -15.20 -4.80 24.71
N ASP A 395 -15.18 -4.14 25.85
CA ASP A 395 -15.17 -4.76 27.18
C ASP A 395 -16.51 -4.50 27.89
N ASP A 396 -16.57 -4.77 29.20
CA ASP A 396 -17.80 -4.53 29.99
C ASP A 396 -18.10 -3.05 30.24
N SER A 397 -17.30 -2.11 29.77
CA SER A 397 -17.44 -0.67 30.06
C SER A 397 -17.65 0.20 28.83
N HIS A 398 -16.94 -0.06 27.73
CA HIS A 398 -16.92 0.78 26.53
C HIS A 398 -16.60 -0.03 25.27
N GLY A 399 -16.69 0.61 24.10
CA GLY A 399 -16.34 -0.04 22.85
C GLY A 399 -16.67 0.76 21.60
N TYR A 400 -16.60 0.02 20.48
CA TYR A 400 -16.86 0.54 19.13
C TYR A 400 -17.78 -0.43 18.38
N ILE A 401 -18.84 0.11 17.78
CA ILE A 401 -19.75 -0.64 16.90
C ILE A 401 -19.32 -0.45 15.46
N PHE A 402 -18.99 -1.52 14.77
CA PHE A 402 -18.60 -1.51 13.36
C PHE A 402 -19.79 -1.90 12.52
N VAL A 403 -20.00 -1.16 11.42
CA VAL A 403 -21.11 -1.38 10.48
C VAL A 403 -20.51 -1.44 9.07
N ASN A 404 -20.84 -2.46 8.30
CA ASN A 404 -20.47 -2.57 6.90
C ASN A 404 -21.67 -2.95 6.03
N ASN A 405 -22.15 -1.99 5.23
CA ASN A 405 -23.21 -2.19 4.23
C ASN A 405 -22.64 -2.08 2.80
N TYR A 406 -21.40 -2.56 2.63
CA TYR A 406 -20.70 -2.62 1.36
C TYR A 406 -20.32 -4.05 0.99
N GLN A 407 -20.48 -4.39 -0.26
CA GLN A 407 -19.92 -5.60 -0.88
C GLN A 407 -19.48 -5.26 -2.28
N ARG A 408 -18.24 -5.57 -2.59
CA ARG A 408 -17.69 -5.35 -3.93
C ARG A 408 -18.61 -5.93 -5.01
N ARG A 409 -18.95 -5.14 -6.02
CA ARG A 409 -19.81 -5.46 -7.18
C ARG A 409 -21.26 -5.78 -6.85
N LEU A 410 -21.70 -5.67 -5.62
CA LEU A 410 -23.10 -5.85 -5.26
C LEU A 410 -23.70 -4.53 -4.75
N THR A 411 -24.97 -4.32 -5.06
CA THR A 411 -25.75 -3.23 -4.48
C THR A 411 -26.47 -3.77 -3.25
N MET A 412 -26.12 -3.23 -2.08
CA MET A 412 -26.73 -3.59 -0.80
C MET A 412 -28.04 -2.84 -0.60
N ASP A 413 -28.97 -3.42 0.15
CA ASP A 413 -30.16 -2.69 0.56
C ASP A 413 -29.82 -1.56 1.53
N ALA A 414 -30.54 -0.45 1.43
CA ALA A 414 -30.46 0.61 2.43
C ALA A 414 -31.32 0.27 3.66
N HIS A 415 -30.80 0.53 4.86
CA HIS A 415 -31.48 0.28 6.13
C HIS A 415 -31.89 1.60 6.76
N LYS A 416 -33.16 1.74 7.12
CA LYS A 416 -33.72 2.98 7.69
C LYS A 416 -34.00 2.83 9.18
N GLY A 417 -33.68 3.88 9.96
CA GLY A 417 -33.98 3.97 11.39
C GLY A 417 -33.30 2.88 12.22
N VAL A 418 -32.10 2.44 11.84
CA VAL A 418 -31.33 1.41 12.56
C VAL A 418 -30.96 1.93 13.94
N VAL A 419 -31.35 1.20 14.98
CA VAL A 419 -30.95 1.48 16.37
C VAL A 419 -29.75 0.60 16.70
N LEU A 420 -28.62 1.23 17.01
CA LEU A 420 -27.39 0.57 17.43
C LEU A 420 -27.36 0.46 18.95
N GLU A 421 -26.80 -0.64 19.46
CA GLU A 421 -26.70 -0.89 20.91
C GLU A 421 -25.27 -1.30 21.29
N GLY A 422 -24.60 -0.47 22.11
CA GLY A 422 -23.31 -0.78 22.69
C GLY A 422 -23.44 -1.67 23.92
N LYS A 423 -22.71 -2.78 23.96
CA LYS A 423 -22.74 -3.75 25.07
C LYS A 423 -21.95 -3.25 26.28
N THR A 424 -22.52 -3.39 27.49
CA THR A 424 -21.85 -3.10 28.76
C THR A 424 -22.25 -4.16 29.80
N ALA A 425 -21.56 -4.21 30.97
CA ALA A 425 -21.96 -5.04 32.11
C ALA A 425 -23.35 -4.68 32.68
N GLY A 426 -23.82 -3.44 32.38
CA GLY A 426 -25.11 -2.92 32.84
C GLY A 426 -26.12 -2.82 31.68
N ALA A 427 -26.87 -1.70 31.66
CA ALA A 427 -27.76 -1.40 30.57
C ALA A 427 -26.96 -1.07 29.28
N PRO A 428 -27.43 -1.52 28.10
CA PRO A 428 -26.76 -1.18 26.86
C PRO A 428 -26.78 0.33 26.60
N VAL A 429 -25.79 0.84 25.89
CA VAL A 429 -25.79 2.21 25.37
C VAL A 429 -26.57 2.21 24.06
N VAL A 430 -27.77 2.79 24.09
CA VAL A 430 -28.67 2.86 22.92
C VAL A 430 -28.42 4.15 22.14
N PHE A 431 -28.09 4.00 20.87
CA PHE A 431 -27.89 5.13 19.96
C PHE A 431 -29.24 5.61 19.39
N PRO A 432 -29.36 6.88 19.02
CA PRO A 432 -30.48 7.34 18.21
C PRO A 432 -30.57 6.56 16.89
N GLY A 433 -31.79 6.41 16.36
CA GLY A 433 -31.99 5.74 15.06
C GLY A 433 -31.26 6.48 13.94
N THR A 434 -30.56 5.72 13.10
CA THR A 434 -29.82 6.24 11.95
C THR A 434 -30.10 5.42 10.69
N ASP A 435 -29.96 6.06 9.53
CA ASP A 435 -30.07 5.36 8.25
C ASP A 435 -28.68 4.86 7.83
N ILE A 436 -28.58 3.65 7.32
CA ILE A 436 -27.35 3.10 6.72
C ILE A 436 -27.63 2.89 5.24
N GLU A 437 -26.99 3.71 4.41
CA GLU A 437 -27.19 3.66 2.96
C GLU A 437 -26.44 2.48 2.34
N SER A 438 -26.83 2.09 1.13
CA SER A 438 -26.06 1.15 0.31
C SER A 438 -24.63 1.67 0.09
N GLY A 439 -23.64 0.82 0.29
CA GLY A 439 -22.23 1.20 0.19
C GLY A 439 -21.65 1.89 1.44
N GLY A 440 -22.46 2.12 2.48
CA GLY A 440 -22.03 2.76 3.72
C GLY A 440 -21.22 1.81 4.62
N TYR A 441 -20.13 2.33 5.19
CA TYR A 441 -19.35 1.65 6.23
C TYR A 441 -18.75 2.68 7.20
N ALA A 442 -18.82 2.37 8.48
CA ALA A 442 -18.36 3.25 9.56
C ALA A 442 -18.18 2.48 10.86
N PHE A 443 -17.61 3.13 11.87
CA PHE A 443 -17.66 2.64 13.25
C PHE A 443 -17.97 3.79 14.19
N TYR A 444 -18.66 3.47 15.28
CA TYR A 444 -19.20 4.44 16.21
C TYR A 444 -18.74 4.11 17.64
N PRO A 445 -18.17 5.08 18.37
CA PRO A 445 -17.71 4.87 19.73
C PRO A 445 -18.87 4.95 20.74
N TYR A 446 -18.77 4.19 21.82
CA TYR A 446 -19.62 4.40 23.00
C TYR A 446 -18.84 4.30 24.30
N ASN A 447 -19.25 5.09 25.30
CA ASN A 447 -18.54 5.29 26.56
C ASN A 447 -17.05 5.60 26.39
N MET A 448 -16.70 6.32 25.32
CA MET A 448 -15.32 6.65 24.98
C MET A 448 -14.79 7.75 25.90
N LYS A 449 -13.63 7.49 26.52
CA LYS A 449 -12.93 8.48 27.34
C LYS A 449 -12.09 9.41 26.46
N LEU A 450 -12.33 10.70 26.55
CA LEU A 450 -11.62 11.76 25.84
C LEU A 450 -10.95 12.69 26.87
N GLY A 451 -9.81 12.27 27.43
CA GLY A 451 -9.21 12.91 28.59
C GLY A 451 -10.11 12.77 29.82
N GLU A 452 -10.56 13.90 30.39
CA GLU A 452 -11.51 13.94 31.54
C GLU A 452 -12.96 13.87 31.09
N HIS A 453 -13.23 13.88 29.78
CA HIS A 453 -14.59 13.88 29.25
C HIS A 453 -15.04 12.45 28.91
N LEU A 454 -16.33 12.19 29.10
CA LEU A 454 -16.98 10.94 28.73
C LEU A 454 -17.96 11.20 27.59
N LEU A 455 -17.65 10.66 26.42
CA LEU A 455 -18.55 10.57 25.29
C LEU A 455 -19.36 9.28 25.42
N VAL A 456 -20.66 9.41 25.75
CA VAL A 456 -21.55 8.24 25.90
C VAL A 456 -21.82 7.59 24.56
N SER A 457 -22.15 8.39 23.54
CA SER A 457 -22.34 7.91 22.16
C SER A 457 -22.18 9.03 21.14
N ALA A 458 -21.79 8.67 19.93
CA ALA A 458 -21.81 9.57 18.76
C ALA A 458 -22.05 8.77 17.48
N LEU A 459 -22.91 9.29 16.59
CA LEU A 459 -23.09 8.80 15.21
C LEU A 459 -22.05 9.46 14.28
N ALA A 460 -20.80 9.48 14.72
CA ALA A 460 -19.65 9.98 14.01
C ALA A 460 -18.42 9.10 14.31
N THR A 461 -17.55 8.95 13.33
CA THR A 461 -16.32 8.15 13.46
C THR A 461 -15.19 9.03 14.00
N PRO A 462 -14.48 8.64 15.08
CA PRO A 462 -13.30 9.36 15.54
C PRO A 462 -12.16 9.25 14.53
N LEU A 463 -11.48 10.38 14.24
CA LEU A 463 -10.36 10.45 13.30
C LEU A 463 -9.02 10.52 14.03
N CYS A 464 -8.85 11.54 14.88
CA CYS A 464 -7.61 11.77 15.61
C CYS A 464 -7.81 12.75 16.77
N LYS A 465 -6.75 12.97 17.52
CA LYS A 465 -6.64 14.00 18.54
C LYS A 465 -5.53 14.98 18.14
N LEU A 466 -5.76 16.27 18.27
CA LEU A 466 -4.76 17.32 18.08
C LEU A 466 -4.53 18.04 19.41
N THR A 467 -3.30 18.48 19.63
CA THR A 467 -2.98 19.42 20.70
C THR A 467 -2.86 20.82 20.09
N VAL A 468 -3.80 21.71 20.41
CA VAL A 468 -3.87 23.07 19.88
C VAL A 468 -3.81 24.03 21.07
N ASP A 469 -2.80 24.90 21.11
CA ASP A 469 -2.59 25.86 22.23
C ASP A 469 -2.55 25.18 23.61
N GLY A 470 -2.05 23.96 23.68
CA GLY A 470 -1.99 23.17 24.91
C GLY A 470 -3.29 22.45 25.30
N GLU A 471 -4.36 22.60 24.52
CA GLU A 471 -5.64 21.91 24.72
C GLU A 471 -5.84 20.78 23.70
N ASN A 472 -6.52 19.70 24.13
CA ASN A 472 -6.89 18.63 23.22
C ASN A 472 -8.14 18.97 22.43
N VAL A 473 -8.06 18.87 21.10
CA VAL A 473 -9.19 18.92 20.17
C VAL A 473 -9.39 17.54 19.57
N TYR A 474 -10.57 16.97 19.74
CA TYR A 474 -10.90 15.65 19.21
C TYR A 474 -11.60 15.79 17.87
N VAL A 475 -11.09 15.12 16.86
CA VAL A 475 -11.59 15.25 15.49
C VAL A 475 -12.43 14.03 15.16
N PHE A 476 -13.64 14.28 14.68
CA PHE A 476 -14.58 13.27 14.23
C PHE A 476 -15.02 13.56 12.79
N TYR A 477 -15.50 12.53 12.10
CA TYR A 477 -16.07 12.73 10.76
C TYR A 477 -17.35 11.91 10.54
N GLY A 478 -18.16 12.43 9.62
CA GLY A 478 -19.41 11.82 9.16
C GLY A 478 -20.23 12.82 8.37
N ASP A 479 -21.16 12.32 7.56
CA ASP A 479 -21.97 13.19 6.68
C ASP A 479 -23.39 13.43 7.22
N LYS A 480 -23.67 12.97 8.46
CA LYS A 480 -24.95 13.13 9.16
C LYS A 480 -24.75 13.87 10.45
N ASP A 481 -25.86 14.27 11.10
CA ASP A 481 -25.85 14.82 12.46
C ASP A 481 -25.17 13.80 13.40
N PRO A 482 -24.04 14.15 14.03
CA PRO A 482 -23.27 13.25 14.90
C PRO A 482 -23.99 12.87 16.18
N GLN A 483 -25.02 13.61 16.61
CA GLN A 483 -25.84 13.36 17.81
C GLN A 483 -25.00 13.00 19.04
N PHE A 484 -24.01 13.83 19.36
CA PHE A 484 -23.15 13.61 20.52
C PHE A 484 -23.94 13.58 21.81
N THR A 485 -23.80 12.51 22.59
CA THR A 485 -24.31 12.37 23.94
C THR A 485 -23.15 12.33 24.92
N TRP A 486 -23.14 13.27 25.89
CA TRP A 486 -22.07 13.41 26.86
C TRP A 486 -22.49 12.99 28.26
N GLY A 487 -21.66 12.22 28.94
CA GLY A 487 -21.81 11.87 30.37
C GLY A 487 -21.18 12.89 31.34
N THR A 488 -20.32 13.76 30.80
CA THR A 488 -19.69 14.89 31.51
C THR A 488 -19.80 16.15 30.67
N THR A 489 -19.11 17.24 31.05
CA THR A 489 -18.95 18.41 30.17
C THR A 489 -18.40 18.00 28.82
N PRO A 490 -18.89 18.53 27.68
CA PRO A 490 -18.39 18.22 26.35
C PRO A 490 -16.92 18.55 26.19
N ALA A 491 -16.18 17.68 25.48
CA ALA A 491 -14.84 18.00 25.00
C ALA A 491 -14.89 18.98 23.82
N LYS A 492 -13.78 19.60 23.51
CA LYS A 492 -13.62 20.40 22.28
C LYS A 492 -13.55 19.44 21.08
N VAL A 493 -14.49 19.59 20.15
CA VAL A 493 -14.63 18.71 18.98
C VAL A 493 -14.54 19.52 17.70
N LEU A 494 -13.76 19.04 16.73
CA LEU A 494 -13.83 19.44 15.33
C LEU A 494 -14.59 18.37 14.56
N MET A 495 -15.70 18.74 13.93
CA MET A 495 -16.51 17.83 13.11
C MET A 495 -16.22 18.06 11.63
N LEU A 496 -15.89 17.01 10.91
CA LEU A 496 -15.57 17.02 9.48
C LEU A 496 -16.62 16.22 8.70
N THR A 497 -16.88 16.62 7.48
CA THR A 497 -17.51 15.71 6.51
C THR A 497 -16.52 14.58 6.14
N ARG A 498 -17.03 13.45 5.65
CA ARG A 498 -16.15 12.35 5.18
C ARG A 498 -15.21 12.84 4.07
N LYS A 499 -15.67 13.69 3.15
CA LYS A 499 -14.87 14.29 2.10
C LYS A 499 -13.71 15.13 2.67
N GLN A 500 -13.97 15.97 3.67
CA GLN A 500 -12.92 16.73 4.35
C GLN A 500 -11.92 15.80 5.05
N ALA A 501 -12.38 14.78 5.76
CA ALA A 501 -11.51 13.82 6.44
C ALA A 501 -10.58 13.08 5.44
N LEU A 502 -11.09 12.67 4.27
CA LEU A 502 -10.29 12.06 3.21
C LEU A 502 -9.22 13.01 2.64
N SER A 503 -9.42 14.33 2.67
CA SER A 503 -8.42 15.32 2.23
C SER A 503 -7.46 15.75 3.35
N ALA A 504 -7.73 15.40 4.62
CA ALA A 504 -6.96 15.85 5.78
C ALA A 504 -5.61 15.13 5.88
N ALA A 505 -4.53 15.89 6.00
CA ALA A 505 -3.20 15.42 6.37
C ALA A 505 -2.83 15.99 7.74
N ARG A 506 -2.44 15.13 8.70
CA ARG A 506 -1.94 15.52 10.01
C ARG A 506 -0.45 15.81 9.93
N VAL A 507 -0.04 16.99 10.35
CA VAL A 507 1.36 17.42 10.35
C VAL A 507 1.71 18.08 11.69
N SER A 508 2.98 17.98 12.07
CA SER A 508 3.53 18.61 13.28
C SER A 508 4.61 19.59 12.85
N LEU A 509 4.35 20.89 12.93
CA LEU A 509 5.23 21.93 12.44
C LEU A 509 5.91 22.68 13.61
N LYS A 510 7.11 23.21 13.40
CA LYS A 510 7.85 23.96 14.43
C LYS A 510 7.37 25.41 14.51
N SER A 511 6.87 25.80 15.68
CA SER A 511 6.52 27.18 15.98
C SER A 511 7.76 28.06 16.11
N SER A 512 7.64 29.33 15.71
CA SER A 512 8.73 30.31 15.80
C SER A 512 9.05 30.75 17.24
N GLU A 513 8.05 30.76 18.11
CA GLU A 513 8.19 31.42 19.42
C GLU A 513 8.94 30.58 20.46
N ASN A 514 8.83 29.23 20.43
CA ASN A 514 9.40 28.37 21.47
C ASN A 514 10.14 27.13 20.94
N GLN A 515 10.31 26.94 19.62
CA GLN A 515 10.67 25.66 19.00
C GLN A 515 9.72 24.50 19.39
N ALA A 516 8.60 24.81 19.98
CA ALA A 516 7.55 23.84 20.28
C ALA A 516 6.91 23.36 18.98
N THR A 517 6.49 22.10 18.97
CA THR A 517 5.81 21.53 17.82
C THR A 517 4.30 21.74 17.98
N GLN A 518 3.67 22.39 17.00
CA GLN A 518 2.22 22.55 16.92
C GLN A 518 1.65 21.55 15.92
N GLU A 519 0.54 20.90 16.26
CA GLU A 519 -0.16 19.98 15.37
C GLU A 519 -1.21 20.71 14.53
N TYR A 520 -1.30 20.33 13.27
CA TYR A 520 -2.25 20.86 12.29
C TYR A 520 -2.92 19.75 11.49
N LEU A 521 -4.14 20.00 11.04
CA LEU A 521 -4.76 19.31 9.91
C LEU A 521 -4.70 20.22 8.69
N ILE A 522 -4.10 19.73 7.63
CA ILE A 522 -4.03 20.40 6.34
C ILE A 522 -4.92 19.65 5.36
N PHE A 523 -5.88 20.36 4.80
CA PHE A 523 -6.83 19.80 3.82
C PHE A 523 -6.40 20.17 2.43
N SER A 524 -6.15 19.16 1.59
CA SER A 524 -5.70 19.36 0.22
C SER A 524 -6.12 18.21 -0.67
N ASP A 525 -6.45 18.50 -1.92
CA ASP A 525 -6.61 17.48 -2.96
C ASP A 525 -5.26 16.95 -3.43
N ASN A 526 -4.19 17.71 -3.19
CA ASN A 526 -2.81 17.35 -3.49
C ASN A 526 -2.13 16.70 -2.28
N PHE A 527 -0.92 16.19 -2.49
CA PHE A 527 -0.15 15.57 -1.43
C PHE A 527 0.51 16.61 -0.51
N VAL A 528 0.49 16.32 0.79
CA VAL A 528 1.05 17.20 1.84
C VAL A 528 1.79 16.35 2.87
N TRP A 529 2.98 16.81 3.28
CA TRP A 529 3.73 16.19 4.38
C TRP A 529 4.58 17.21 5.14
N GLU A 530 5.09 16.79 6.27
CA GLU A 530 6.08 17.56 7.04
C GLU A 530 7.49 17.13 6.63
N GLU A 531 8.38 18.09 6.43
CA GLU A 531 9.80 17.90 6.19
C GLU A 531 10.61 18.88 7.02
N ASP A 532 11.43 18.37 7.94
CA ASP A 532 12.30 19.14 8.84
C ASP A 532 11.59 20.26 9.62
N GLY A 533 10.33 20.01 9.98
CA GLY A 533 9.46 20.95 10.71
C GLY A 533 8.77 21.98 9.83
N LYS A 534 8.85 21.83 8.51
CA LYS A 534 8.17 22.68 7.52
C LYS A 534 7.07 21.91 6.80
N LEU A 535 6.10 22.64 6.30
CA LEU A 535 5.02 22.09 5.49
C LEU A 535 5.45 22.05 4.02
N THR A 536 5.44 20.86 3.41
CA THR A 536 5.61 20.66 1.97
C THR A 536 4.25 20.35 1.34
N VAL A 537 3.92 21.07 0.25
CA VAL A 537 2.66 20.93 -0.48
C VAL A 537 2.97 20.71 -1.95
N VAL A 538 2.64 19.54 -2.46
CA VAL A 538 2.66 19.26 -3.90
C VAL A 538 1.47 19.94 -4.57
N GLY A 539 1.66 20.53 -5.73
CA GLY A 539 0.56 21.10 -6.49
C GLY A 539 1.00 21.68 -7.83
N GLY A 540 0.03 22.05 -8.65
CA GLY A 540 0.27 22.72 -9.92
C GLY A 540 0.47 24.24 -9.77
N GLU A 541 0.32 24.96 -10.90
CA GLU A 541 0.45 26.43 -10.95
C GLU A 541 -0.47 27.15 -9.95
N LYS A 542 -1.67 26.62 -9.74
CA LYS A 542 -2.62 27.12 -8.74
C LYS A 542 -2.93 26.02 -7.76
N THR A 543 -2.68 26.31 -6.49
CA THR A 543 -2.87 25.34 -5.40
C THR A 543 -3.59 26.01 -4.24
N GLU A 544 -4.60 25.34 -3.69
CA GLU A 544 -5.33 25.74 -2.51
C GLU A 544 -5.11 24.69 -1.40
N ILE A 545 -4.89 25.13 -0.19
CA ILE A 545 -4.94 24.30 1.01
C ILE A 545 -5.83 25.01 2.06
N ARG A 546 -6.40 24.20 2.97
CA ARG A 546 -7.06 24.70 4.16
C ARG A 546 -6.36 24.14 5.38
N ALA A 547 -6.35 24.88 6.48
CA ALA A 547 -5.66 24.46 7.70
C ALA A 547 -6.53 24.64 8.93
N PHE A 548 -6.39 23.72 9.89
CA PHE A 548 -6.89 23.84 11.25
C PHE A 548 -5.78 23.37 12.23
N PRO A 549 -5.45 24.15 13.27
CA PRO A 549 -5.81 25.57 13.45
C PRO A 549 -5.19 26.44 12.33
N LYS A 550 -5.39 27.75 12.39
CA LYS A 550 -4.73 28.71 11.51
C LYS A 550 -3.22 28.55 11.57
N LEU A 551 -2.53 28.54 10.40
CA LEU A 551 -1.06 28.44 10.33
C LEU A 551 -0.40 29.70 10.90
N GLU A 552 0.66 29.54 11.69
CA GLU A 552 1.56 30.62 12.06
C GLU A 552 2.33 31.12 10.82
N GLU A 553 2.72 32.39 10.78
CA GLU A 553 3.39 32.98 9.60
C GLU A 553 4.64 32.23 9.16
N ASN A 554 5.44 31.71 10.10
CA ASN A 554 6.70 31.03 9.83
C ASN A 554 6.55 29.60 9.26
N VAL A 555 5.34 29.02 9.35
CA VAL A 555 5.06 27.67 8.83
C VAL A 555 4.18 27.70 7.57
N ILE A 556 3.74 28.88 7.12
CA ILE A 556 3.07 29.04 5.84
C ILE A 556 4.06 28.66 4.73
N PRO A 557 3.74 27.71 3.83
CA PRO A 557 4.63 27.30 2.76
C PRO A 557 4.98 28.47 1.82
N GLU A 558 6.15 28.43 1.22
CA GLU A 558 6.60 29.47 0.30
C GLU A 558 5.60 29.69 -0.85
N GLY A 559 5.30 30.95 -1.12
CA GLY A 559 4.37 31.36 -2.18
C GLY A 559 2.90 31.24 -1.82
N PHE A 560 2.52 30.67 -0.67
CA PHE A 560 1.14 30.68 -0.19
C PHE A 560 0.81 31.97 0.56
N VAL A 561 -0.41 32.45 0.37
CA VAL A 561 -0.99 33.58 1.10
C VAL A 561 -2.35 33.24 1.66
N GLU A 562 -2.69 33.78 2.81
CA GLU A 562 -4.03 33.66 3.37
C GLU A 562 -5.04 34.34 2.46
N SER A 563 -6.09 33.64 2.06
CA SER A 563 -7.09 34.10 1.10
C SER A 563 -8.52 34.13 1.64
N GLY A 564 -8.77 33.49 2.81
CA GLY A 564 -10.08 33.49 3.41
C GLY A 564 -10.22 32.52 4.60
N VAL A 565 -11.45 32.41 5.11
CA VAL A 565 -11.83 31.47 6.18
C VAL A 565 -13.17 30.85 5.82
N GLU A 566 -13.28 29.55 5.97
CA GLU A 566 -14.53 28.78 5.80
C GLU A 566 -14.81 27.98 7.05
N VAL A 567 -15.85 28.36 7.81
CA VAL A 567 -16.16 27.80 9.13
C VAL A 567 -14.93 27.93 10.05
N ASP A 568 -14.32 26.83 10.48
CA ASP A 568 -13.14 26.79 11.35
C ASP A 568 -11.82 26.61 10.57
N LEU A 569 -11.85 26.62 9.24
CA LEU A 569 -10.71 26.37 8.37
C LEU A 569 -10.19 27.66 7.74
N THR A 570 -8.89 27.94 7.89
CA THR A 570 -8.23 29.05 7.18
C THR A 570 -7.75 28.59 5.82
N ILE A 571 -8.04 29.37 4.79
CA ILE A 571 -7.72 29.07 3.38
C ILE A 571 -6.44 29.78 2.98
N TYR A 572 -5.53 29.04 2.35
CA TYR A 572 -4.28 29.55 1.77
C TYR A 572 -4.22 29.16 0.31
N THR A 573 -3.78 30.11 -0.54
CA THR A 573 -3.64 29.91 -1.98
C THR A 573 -2.24 30.27 -2.48
N ARG A 574 -1.75 29.50 -3.44
CA ARG A 574 -0.53 29.77 -4.22
C ARG A 574 -0.91 29.92 -5.67
N ASP A 575 -0.48 31.02 -6.32
CA ASP A 575 -0.65 31.26 -7.76
C ASP A 575 0.72 31.61 -8.37
N LEU A 576 1.34 30.67 -9.05
CA LEU A 576 2.64 30.80 -9.68
C LEU A 576 2.57 31.46 -11.07
N THR A 577 1.38 31.64 -11.65
CA THR A 577 1.23 32.29 -12.96
C THR A 577 1.67 33.75 -12.95
N GLN A 578 1.61 34.43 -11.79
CA GLN A 578 1.93 35.84 -11.64
C GLN A 578 3.41 36.10 -11.34
N SER A 579 4.18 35.09 -10.90
CA SER A 579 5.56 35.28 -10.44
C SER A 579 6.63 35.06 -11.50
N GLY A 580 6.27 34.72 -12.72
CA GLY A 580 7.23 34.38 -13.78
C GLY A 580 8.10 33.14 -13.46
N SER A 581 7.67 32.34 -12.49
CA SER A 581 8.44 31.23 -11.94
C SER A 581 8.06 29.90 -12.59
N ASN A 582 9.06 29.15 -12.82
CA ASN A 582 9.33 27.70 -12.91
C ASN A 582 8.26 26.70 -13.41
N THR A 583 7.10 27.08 -13.88
CA THR A 583 6.34 26.16 -14.72
C THR A 583 7.09 25.97 -16.02
N GLN A 584 7.48 24.74 -16.30
CA GLN A 584 8.31 24.47 -17.47
C GLN A 584 7.49 24.49 -18.76
N GLY A 585 6.14 24.55 -18.63
CA GLY A 585 5.21 24.55 -19.77
C GLY A 585 5.45 23.30 -20.63
N VAL A 586 5.09 22.14 -20.11
CA VAL A 586 5.28 20.88 -20.83
C VAL A 586 4.19 20.71 -21.88
N THR A 587 4.58 20.57 -23.15
CA THR A 587 3.67 20.25 -24.24
C THR A 587 3.96 18.87 -24.77
N VAL A 588 2.92 18.04 -24.87
CA VAL A 588 3.01 16.68 -25.41
C VAL A 588 2.20 16.59 -26.70
N THR A 589 2.82 16.04 -27.72
CA THR A 589 2.15 15.68 -28.97
C THR A 589 2.41 14.22 -29.29
N PHE A 590 1.42 13.54 -29.86
CA PHE A 590 1.57 12.16 -30.27
C PHE A 590 0.91 11.91 -31.63
N SER A 591 1.42 10.95 -32.37
CA SER A 591 0.87 10.51 -33.64
C SER A 591 1.25 9.05 -33.91
N GLU A 592 0.43 8.35 -34.66
CA GLU A 592 0.79 7.05 -35.20
C GLU A 592 2.03 7.21 -36.11
N SER A 593 3.04 6.38 -35.86
CA SER A 593 4.33 6.45 -36.53
C SER A 593 4.25 5.89 -37.95
N ALA A 594 5.07 6.43 -38.83
CA ALA A 594 5.32 5.83 -40.15
C ALA A 594 6.19 4.56 -40.09
N GLN A 595 6.82 4.30 -38.94
CA GLN A 595 7.59 3.05 -38.72
C GLN A 595 6.61 1.90 -38.49
N THR A 596 6.89 0.76 -39.09
CA THR A 596 6.11 -0.47 -38.94
C THR A 596 6.68 -1.35 -37.85
N SER A 597 5.87 -2.23 -37.26
CA SER A 597 6.32 -3.26 -36.32
C SER A 597 7.48 -4.06 -36.87
N GLU A 598 7.44 -4.45 -38.15
CA GLU A 598 8.51 -5.17 -38.82
C GLU A 598 9.84 -4.40 -38.83
N SER A 599 9.79 -3.07 -39.00
CA SER A 599 10.98 -2.21 -39.02
C SER A 599 11.62 -2.03 -37.65
N LEU A 600 10.87 -2.21 -36.56
CA LEU A 600 11.30 -2.09 -35.18
C LEU A 600 11.60 -3.44 -34.53
N SER A 601 11.06 -4.53 -35.08
CA SER A 601 11.32 -5.88 -34.59
C SER A 601 12.82 -6.19 -34.55
N GLY A 602 13.32 -6.64 -33.41
CA GLY A 602 14.74 -6.90 -33.17
C GLY A 602 15.61 -5.66 -32.89
N LYS A 603 15.07 -4.42 -33.04
CA LYS A 603 15.77 -3.19 -32.63
C LYS A 603 15.41 -2.78 -31.22
N LEU A 604 14.11 -2.87 -30.88
CA LEU A 604 13.66 -2.62 -29.53
C LEU A 604 14.16 -3.72 -28.59
N VAL A 605 14.58 -3.34 -27.40
CA VAL A 605 15.10 -4.29 -26.38
C VAL A 605 14.27 -4.22 -25.10
N ASN A 606 14.14 -5.33 -24.40
CA ASN A 606 13.49 -5.43 -23.12
C ASN A 606 14.36 -4.87 -21.97
N SER A 607 13.91 -4.97 -20.72
CA SER A 607 14.63 -4.45 -19.54
C SER A 607 16.02 -5.03 -19.37
N CYS A 608 16.26 -6.27 -19.75
CA CYS A 608 17.59 -6.90 -19.69
C CYS A 608 18.41 -6.75 -21.00
N GLY A 609 17.98 -5.90 -21.93
CA GLY A 609 18.70 -5.59 -23.16
C GLY A 609 18.59 -6.65 -24.28
N LYS A 610 17.66 -7.60 -24.18
CA LYS A 610 17.42 -8.61 -25.24
C LYS A 610 16.48 -8.06 -26.31
N PRO A 611 16.76 -8.32 -27.61
CA PRO A 611 15.88 -7.90 -28.70
C PRO A 611 14.45 -8.43 -28.56
N GLN A 612 13.48 -7.56 -28.82
CA GLN A 612 12.05 -7.88 -28.85
C GLN A 612 11.59 -8.23 -30.26
N ALA A 613 10.80 -9.30 -30.38
CA ALA A 613 10.10 -9.63 -31.60
C ALA A 613 8.70 -8.99 -31.58
N LEU A 614 8.30 -8.34 -32.68
CA LEU A 614 6.95 -7.83 -32.88
C LEU A 614 6.22 -8.70 -33.92
N ASN A 615 4.90 -8.84 -33.76
CA ASN A 615 4.07 -9.76 -34.55
C ASN A 615 3.62 -9.17 -35.91
N GLY A 616 3.69 -7.85 -36.05
CA GLY A 616 3.33 -7.14 -37.29
C GLY A 616 1.94 -6.49 -37.28
N ASP A 617 1.16 -6.70 -36.23
CA ASP A 617 -0.19 -6.13 -36.05
C ASP A 617 -0.23 -5.02 -34.97
N GLU A 618 0.91 -4.75 -34.31
CA GLU A 618 1.04 -3.68 -33.34
C GLU A 618 0.96 -2.30 -34.01
N LYS A 619 0.37 -1.33 -33.29
CA LYS A 619 0.45 0.07 -33.63
C LYS A 619 1.58 0.76 -32.89
N ILE A 620 2.33 1.55 -33.61
CA ILE A 620 3.44 2.33 -33.08
C ILE A 620 3.03 3.79 -32.99
N TYR A 621 3.25 4.41 -31.84
CA TYR A 621 3.07 5.84 -31.66
C TYR A 621 4.40 6.51 -31.30
N GLU A 622 4.64 7.67 -31.90
CA GLU A 622 5.72 8.57 -31.49
C GLU A 622 5.13 9.66 -30.61
N ILE A 623 5.70 9.83 -29.42
CA ILE A 623 5.31 10.83 -28.45
C ILE A 623 6.47 11.80 -28.31
N SER A 624 6.22 13.07 -28.61
CA SER A 624 7.21 14.16 -28.52
C SER A 624 6.86 15.05 -27.34
N VAL A 625 7.84 15.26 -26.46
CA VAL A 625 7.72 16.13 -25.30
C VAL A 625 8.58 17.37 -25.47
N GLN A 626 7.97 18.53 -25.33
CA GLN A 626 8.64 19.82 -25.42
C GLN A 626 8.52 20.54 -24.07
N TYR A 627 9.63 21.10 -23.61
CA TYR A 627 9.75 21.89 -22.38
C TYR A 627 9.95 23.35 -22.78
N ALA A 628 9.03 24.25 -22.38
CA ALA A 628 9.01 25.64 -22.87
C ALA A 628 10.23 26.46 -22.47
N ASN A 629 10.90 26.14 -21.36
CA ASN A 629 12.14 26.81 -20.95
C ASN A 629 13.35 26.25 -21.70
N ALA A 630 13.47 26.58 -22.98
CA ALA A 630 14.50 26.09 -23.92
C ALA A 630 15.97 26.41 -23.54
N GLY A 631 16.24 26.99 -22.38
CA GLY A 631 17.59 27.29 -21.87
C GLY A 631 18.10 26.39 -20.76
N LYS A 632 17.24 25.55 -20.13
CA LYS A 632 17.60 24.63 -19.06
C LYS A 632 17.20 23.22 -19.45
N THR A 633 18.15 22.30 -19.48
CA THR A 633 17.86 20.87 -19.61
C THR A 633 17.41 20.35 -18.25
N LEU A 634 16.18 19.83 -18.18
CA LEU A 634 15.67 19.14 -16.99
C LEU A 634 16.37 17.78 -16.80
N THR A 635 16.60 17.41 -15.55
CA THR A 635 17.34 16.20 -15.17
C THR A 635 16.71 15.53 -13.94
N LYS A 636 17.21 14.36 -13.56
CA LYS A 636 16.84 13.69 -12.29
C LYS A 636 16.98 14.59 -11.07
N LYS A 637 17.89 15.57 -11.12
CA LYS A 637 18.07 16.54 -10.05
C LYS A 637 16.84 17.45 -9.92
N ASP A 638 16.25 17.88 -11.04
CA ASP A 638 15.04 18.70 -10.98
C ASP A 638 13.86 17.92 -10.36
N ARG A 639 13.79 16.60 -10.58
CA ARG A 639 12.82 15.74 -9.89
C ARG A 639 13.13 15.66 -8.39
N ALA A 640 14.37 15.50 -8.02
CA ALA A 640 14.80 15.47 -6.62
C ALA A 640 14.65 16.85 -5.93
N ASP A 641 14.81 17.95 -6.69
CA ASP A 641 14.63 19.33 -6.22
C ASP A 641 13.13 19.75 -6.19
N GLY A 642 12.18 18.84 -6.48
CA GLY A 642 10.76 19.07 -6.27
C GLY A 642 9.96 19.44 -7.53
N TYR A 643 10.37 19.02 -8.73
CA TYR A 643 9.57 19.16 -9.94
C TYR A 643 9.38 17.82 -10.65
N ASP A 644 8.14 17.46 -10.94
CA ASP A 644 7.81 16.32 -11.78
C ASP A 644 6.74 16.69 -12.83
N CYS A 645 6.58 15.83 -13.80
CA CYS A 645 5.51 15.91 -14.78
C CYS A 645 4.99 14.50 -15.06
N ILE A 646 3.72 14.29 -14.75
CA ILE A 646 3.04 13.00 -14.93
C ILE A 646 2.23 13.04 -16.23
N LEU A 647 2.48 12.10 -17.11
CA LEU A 647 1.64 11.82 -18.26
C LEU A 647 0.57 10.81 -17.89
N SER A 648 -0.69 11.10 -18.22
CA SER A 648 -1.81 10.19 -18.05
C SER A 648 -2.31 9.77 -19.44
N PHE A 649 -2.10 8.52 -19.80
CA PHE A 649 -2.50 7.94 -21.06
C PHE A 649 -3.94 7.43 -20.98
N ASP A 650 -4.82 7.98 -21.81
CA ASP A 650 -6.10 7.38 -22.14
C ASP A 650 -5.90 6.54 -23.41
N TYR A 651 -6.10 5.22 -23.29
CA TYR A 651 -5.72 4.29 -24.35
C TYR A 651 -6.64 3.05 -24.35
N ALA A 652 -6.67 2.36 -25.48
CA ALA A 652 -7.41 1.10 -25.61
C ALA A 652 -6.60 0.12 -26.46
N CYS A 653 -6.09 -0.94 -25.82
CA CYS A 653 -5.32 -2.01 -26.46
C CYS A 653 -5.26 -3.24 -25.53
N GLU A 654 -4.58 -4.31 -25.91
CA GLU A 654 -4.33 -5.45 -25.02
C GLU A 654 -3.23 -5.09 -24.01
N SER A 655 -2.10 -4.58 -24.52
CA SER A 655 -1.00 -4.07 -23.71
C SER A 655 -0.29 -2.93 -24.42
N MET A 656 0.29 -2.02 -23.65
CA MET A 656 1.09 -0.90 -24.13
C MET A 656 2.49 -0.97 -23.53
N GLU A 657 3.50 -0.88 -24.36
CA GLU A 657 4.91 -0.85 -23.96
C GLU A 657 5.51 0.51 -24.31
N LEU A 658 6.26 1.10 -23.38
CA LEU A 658 6.92 2.39 -23.57
C LEU A 658 8.44 2.20 -23.66
N TYR A 659 9.04 2.87 -24.65
CA TYR A 659 10.46 2.80 -24.95
C TYR A 659 11.09 4.19 -24.97
N ILE A 660 12.30 4.30 -24.41
CA ILE A 660 13.18 5.46 -24.51
C ILE A 660 14.51 4.96 -25.08
N ASN A 661 14.99 5.57 -26.17
CA ASN A 661 16.21 5.13 -26.86
C ASN A 661 16.22 3.61 -27.15
N ASP A 662 15.12 3.10 -27.70
CA ASP A 662 14.88 1.72 -28.08
C ASP A 662 14.87 0.71 -26.91
N LYS A 663 15.05 1.13 -25.67
CA LYS A 663 14.95 0.29 -24.46
C LYS A 663 13.58 0.43 -23.82
N LYS A 664 12.94 -0.71 -23.49
CA LYS A 664 11.69 -0.74 -22.72
C LYS A 664 11.91 -0.12 -21.33
N VAL A 665 11.08 0.84 -20.99
CA VAL A 665 11.13 1.55 -19.69
C VAL A 665 9.89 1.34 -18.84
N ASN A 666 8.75 0.98 -19.46
CA ASN A 666 7.55 0.57 -18.77
C ASN A 666 6.61 -0.23 -19.68
N ASP A 667 5.65 -0.92 -19.08
CA ASP A 667 4.62 -1.67 -19.79
C ASP A 667 3.33 -1.74 -18.97
N TYR A 668 2.19 -1.85 -19.65
CA TYR A 668 0.87 -1.84 -19.03
C TYR A 668 -0.05 -2.86 -19.69
N PHE A 669 -0.74 -3.65 -18.90
CA PHE A 669 -1.95 -4.35 -19.35
C PHE A 669 -3.15 -3.39 -19.26
N TYR A 670 -3.95 -3.34 -20.27
CA TYR A 670 -5.15 -2.51 -20.27
C TYR A 670 -6.17 -2.99 -19.22
N THR A 671 -6.67 -2.06 -18.43
CA THR A 671 -7.64 -2.32 -17.36
C THR A 671 -8.93 -1.51 -17.50
N GLY A 672 -8.97 -0.55 -18.42
CA GLY A 672 -10.00 0.49 -18.49
C GLY A 672 -9.59 1.79 -17.78
N GLN A 673 -8.49 1.77 -17.02
CA GLN A 673 -7.98 2.95 -16.33
C GLN A 673 -6.84 3.61 -17.10
N LYS A 674 -6.60 4.91 -16.85
CA LYS A 674 -5.46 5.63 -17.42
C LYS A 674 -4.13 5.06 -16.90
N ALA A 675 -3.13 4.94 -17.79
CA ALA A 675 -1.77 4.60 -17.41
C ALA A 675 -1.00 5.87 -17.04
N LEU A 676 -0.27 5.83 -15.92
CA LEU A 676 0.54 6.96 -15.45
C LEU A 676 2.00 6.75 -15.83
N PHE A 677 2.68 7.82 -16.26
CA PHE A 677 4.11 7.79 -16.57
C PHE A 677 4.78 9.10 -16.14
N SER A 678 5.78 9.03 -15.27
CA SER A 678 6.52 10.19 -14.79
C SER A 678 7.69 10.53 -15.72
N LEU A 679 7.72 11.73 -16.25
CA LEU A 679 8.86 12.20 -17.06
C LEU A 679 10.10 12.39 -16.18
N GLY A 680 9.96 12.91 -14.96
CA GLY A 680 11.06 13.13 -14.04
C GLY A 680 11.69 11.83 -13.51
N TYR A 681 10.90 10.76 -13.43
CA TYR A 681 11.43 9.43 -13.10
C TYR A 681 12.43 8.91 -14.15
N PHE A 682 12.23 9.31 -15.43
CA PHE A 682 13.04 8.90 -16.59
C PHE A 682 13.90 10.02 -17.17
N ASP A 683 14.34 10.97 -16.37
CA ASP A 683 15.28 12.04 -16.78
C ASP A 683 14.70 12.99 -17.85
N PHE A 684 13.40 13.23 -17.83
CA PHE A 684 12.70 14.16 -18.74
C PHE A 684 12.99 13.91 -20.23
N PRO A 685 12.62 12.74 -20.76
CA PRO A 685 12.85 12.41 -22.16
C PRO A 685 12.06 13.34 -23.08
N THR A 686 12.65 13.67 -24.22
CA THR A 686 11.98 14.47 -25.27
C THR A 686 11.25 13.61 -26.30
N LYS A 687 11.51 12.31 -26.31
CA LYS A 687 10.88 11.34 -27.23
C LYS A 687 10.61 10.03 -26.51
N ILE A 688 9.40 9.52 -26.70
CA ILE A 688 8.96 8.20 -26.19
C ILE A 688 8.32 7.46 -27.38
N THR A 689 8.66 6.20 -27.55
CA THR A 689 7.96 5.31 -28.51
C THR A 689 7.00 4.44 -27.72
N ALA A 690 5.73 4.42 -28.11
CA ALA A 690 4.73 3.51 -27.55
C ALA A 690 4.38 2.43 -28.58
N VAL A 691 4.46 1.17 -28.14
CA VAL A 691 4.04 -0.01 -28.91
C VAL A 691 2.78 -0.55 -28.30
N LEU A 692 1.69 -0.58 -29.07
CA LEU A 692 0.40 -1.07 -28.62
C LEU A 692 0.06 -2.38 -29.30
N HIS A 693 -0.22 -3.41 -28.48
CA HIS A 693 -0.70 -4.71 -28.95
C HIS A 693 -2.22 -4.69 -29.03
N PRO A 694 -2.85 -5.13 -30.14
CA PRO A 694 -4.29 -5.02 -30.33
C PRO A 694 -5.06 -5.95 -29.37
N LEU A 695 -6.09 -5.40 -28.74
CA LEU A 695 -7.10 -6.18 -28.02
C LEU A 695 -8.18 -6.61 -29.00
N HIS A 696 -8.37 -7.90 -29.19
CA HIS A 696 -9.39 -8.46 -30.08
C HIS A 696 -10.68 -8.81 -29.34
N GLU A 697 -11.80 -8.68 -30.03
CA GLU A 697 -13.09 -9.16 -29.52
C GLU A 697 -13.02 -10.67 -29.23
N GLY A 698 -13.46 -11.09 -28.03
CA GLY A 698 -13.38 -12.48 -27.59
C GLY A 698 -12.00 -12.91 -27.07
N ALA A 699 -11.09 -11.97 -26.82
CA ALA A 699 -9.83 -12.29 -26.14
C ALA A 699 -10.09 -13.05 -24.82
N HIS A 700 -9.28 -14.07 -24.54
CA HIS A 700 -9.43 -14.93 -23.37
C HIS A 700 -8.87 -14.26 -22.10
N ILE A 701 -9.50 -13.15 -21.71
CA ILE A 701 -9.13 -12.35 -20.54
C ILE A 701 -10.38 -11.91 -19.76
N TYR A 702 -10.23 -11.71 -18.46
CA TYR A 702 -11.21 -11.01 -17.65
C TYR A 702 -10.89 -9.53 -17.60
N LEU A 703 -11.81 -8.70 -18.08
CA LEU A 703 -11.81 -7.24 -17.96
C LEU A 703 -13.10 -6.78 -17.29
N GLN A 704 -13.01 -5.88 -16.32
CA GLN A 704 -14.20 -5.24 -15.75
C GLN A 704 -14.77 -4.20 -16.72
N GLU A 705 -13.92 -3.48 -17.42
CA GLU A 705 -14.28 -2.42 -18.36
C GLU A 705 -13.67 -2.70 -19.74
N TRP A 706 -14.52 -3.07 -20.68
CA TRP A 706 -14.11 -3.31 -22.05
C TRP A 706 -14.09 -2.00 -22.85
N PRO A 707 -13.06 -1.74 -23.65
CA PRO A 707 -13.03 -0.56 -24.50
C PRO A 707 -14.02 -0.68 -25.65
N LYS A 708 -14.36 0.45 -26.26
CA LYS A 708 -15.09 0.43 -27.53
C LYS A 708 -14.24 -0.24 -28.61
N MET A 709 -14.77 -1.32 -29.18
CA MET A 709 -14.15 -2.03 -30.30
C MET A 709 -14.47 -1.34 -31.64
N GLU A 710 -13.49 -1.32 -32.54
CA GLU A 710 -13.62 -0.85 -33.90
C GLU A 710 -13.16 -1.95 -34.84
N ASN A 711 -14.06 -2.44 -35.72
CA ASN A 711 -13.80 -3.58 -36.61
C ASN A 711 -13.28 -4.84 -35.88
N GLY A 712 -13.82 -5.11 -34.66
CA GLY A 712 -13.49 -6.28 -33.86
C GLY A 712 -12.19 -6.17 -33.04
N SER A 713 -11.55 -5.00 -32.97
CA SER A 713 -10.37 -4.76 -32.16
C SER A 713 -10.30 -3.36 -31.55
N ALA A 714 -9.45 -3.19 -30.55
CA ALA A 714 -9.05 -1.90 -29.99
C ALA A 714 -7.52 -1.81 -29.94
N CYS A 715 -6.95 -0.78 -30.56
CA CYS A 715 -5.52 -0.53 -30.57
C CYS A 715 -5.26 0.96 -30.87
N ARG A 716 -5.33 1.82 -29.84
CA ARG A 716 -5.16 3.27 -29.99
C ARG A 716 -4.80 3.98 -28.70
N ILE A 717 -4.12 5.11 -28.81
CA ILE A 717 -4.06 6.16 -27.77
C ILE A 717 -5.15 7.17 -28.09
N GLU A 718 -6.02 7.46 -27.13
CA GLU A 718 -7.11 8.43 -27.29
C GLU A 718 -6.68 9.84 -26.90
N ALA A 719 -5.96 9.95 -25.76
CA ALA A 719 -5.45 11.22 -25.25
C ALA A 719 -4.20 11.00 -24.36
N ILE A 720 -3.39 12.04 -24.23
CA ILE A 720 -2.33 12.13 -23.23
C ILE A 720 -2.52 13.44 -22.48
N GLU A 721 -2.85 13.36 -21.20
CA GLU A 721 -2.96 14.52 -20.32
C GLU A 721 -1.63 14.74 -19.59
N VAL A 722 -1.35 16.00 -19.27
CA VAL A 722 -0.11 16.43 -18.62
C VAL A 722 -0.45 17.05 -17.29
N ASP A 723 0.15 16.55 -16.20
CA ASP A 723 0.05 17.09 -14.84
C ASP A 723 1.43 17.48 -14.34
N GLU A 724 1.70 18.79 -14.27
CA GLU A 724 2.93 19.34 -13.71
C GLU A 724 2.81 19.43 -12.18
N GLN A 725 3.73 18.81 -11.46
CA GLN A 725 3.77 18.75 -10.01
C GLN A 725 4.97 19.54 -9.48
N ILE A 726 4.71 20.51 -8.61
CA ILE A 726 5.69 21.36 -7.94
C ILE A 726 5.57 21.12 -6.43
N PHE A 727 6.69 20.74 -5.82
CA PHE A 727 6.75 20.39 -4.40
C PHE A 727 7.09 21.59 -3.52
#